data_5bebee3ad4b03faad7477642724faaa7
#
_entry.id   5bebee3ad4b03faad7477642724faaa7
#
_cell.length_a   1.000
_cell.length_b   1.000
_cell.length_c   1.000
_cell.angle_alpha   90.00
_cell.angle_beta   90.00
_cell.angle_gamma   90.00
#
_symmetry.space_group_name_H-M   'P 1'
#
loop_
_entity.id
_entity.type
_entity.pdbx_description
1 polymer ?
#
loop_
_entity_poly.entity_id
_entity_poly.type
_entity_poly.pdbx_seq_one_letter_code
_entity_poly.pdbx_strand_id
1 'polypeptide(L)'
;MKLSRLFLFILLAISLNALFFHFSNSPQDVGLDVPDGKISSFSYAPFREDQSPLTKVFPTTEQIDDDLKLLANDTHTIRTYSSMDGMETLPAIARKYDLKIIQGAWISGKTQDNEAEVAQVIKLANAYPDVIKRVIIGNEVLLRGELKVDQLIEYIRQVRKAIKQPVSYADVWSFYLRYPQITKELDYYTVHILPYWEDEPLTINETVARVEENYSKIRETFPDKPILIGESGWPSAGRQRGGAIPSVVNEATFIRSLVQLANKNGFDYNVVEAFNQPWKSKLEGVVGANWGVYSTHRERVFPLTGKVVEDAKWTNRLVFSGLISFFLIAFRRTPLLALNSLNQLIIASFTQLLSSLLIDQITYDWYTSFELIQRIQVVFVGGLSFILEILLLQHTLNLLSNKLKETTGIWIRYVFMAFVAIALYKSQSLAMSGRYLSLPYPITYIPVIGVIGFMLIRYYHNGFNKATALQFNDLLGYHVLSTHRMNTISKVLAYLGVALVIIEGMIVLQSANYITGYPDPIERIYEVFLVTINYNQLLGCALIIAALVIRLPLRVTAILLVVMVGEIIIGESIAYVILHDFISSYPNIFKRIFMGFYYTLCNGQLLLWISSVIVLAITLWDYQEDQKNPYCLINGK
;
A
#
# COMPACT_ATOMS: atom_id res chain seq x y z
N MET A 1 -44.78 15.78 6.51
CA MET A 1 -43.96 16.83 5.90
C MET A 1 -42.51 16.89 6.42
N LYS A 2 -42.24 17.10 7.72
CA LYS A 2 -40.83 17.22 8.21
C LYS A 2 -40.00 15.94 8.04
N LEU A 3 -40.57 14.76 8.29
CA LEU A 3 -39.90 13.48 8.13
C LEU A 3 -39.61 13.15 6.65
N SER A 4 -40.57 13.37 5.77
CA SER A 4 -40.42 13.18 4.32
C SER A 4 -39.31 14.08 3.74
N ARG A 5 -39.21 15.32 4.25
CA ARG A 5 -38.17 16.26 3.86
C ARG A 5 -36.79 15.79 4.34
N LEU A 6 -36.62 15.31 5.58
CA LEU A 6 -35.35 14.77 6.07
C LEU A 6 -34.92 13.57 5.24
N PHE A 7 -35.86 12.68 4.91
CA PHE A 7 -35.57 11.54 4.02
C PHE A 7 -35.11 12.00 2.63
N LEU A 8 -35.75 13.02 2.06
CA LEU A 8 -35.34 13.61 0.78
C LEU A 8 -33.89 14.16 0.84
N PHE A 9 -33.48 14.81 1.94
CA PHE A 9 -32.15 15.33 2.11
C PHE A 9 -31.10 14.22 2.23
N ILE A 10 -31.43 13.10 2.89
CA ILE A 10 -30.55 11.93 2.93
C ILE A 10 -30.38 11.37 1.52
N LEU A 11 -31.47 11.18 0.78
CA LEU A 11 -31.40 10.71 -0.60
C LEU A 11 -30.59 11.65 -1.50
N LEU A 12 -30.74 12.96 -1.34
CA LEU A 12 -29.97 13.95 -2.08
C LEU A 12 -28.47 13.82 -1.77
N ALA A 13 -28.09 13.70 -0.50
CA ALA A 13 -26.71 13.54 -0.09
C ALA A 13 -26.08 12.24 -0.65
N ILE A 14 -26.81 11.12 -0.58
CA ILE A 14 -26.39 9.85 -1.18
C ILE A 14 -26.27 9.97 -2.71
N SER A 15 -27.23 10.66 -3.37
CA SER A 15 -27.19 10.85 -4.82
C SER A 15 -26.01 11.70 -5.27
N LEU A 16 -25.67 12.75 -4.53
CA LEU A 16 -24.47 13.56 -4.80
C LEU A 16 -23.17 12.74 -4.62
N ASN A 17 -23.13 11.92 -3.59
CA ASN A 17 -22.02 11.00 -3.39
C ASN A 17 -21.94 9.91 -4.50
N ALA A 18 -23.09 9.41 -4.95
CA ALA A 18 -23.18 8.48 -6.08
C ALA A 18 -22.64 9.11 -7.38
N LEU A 19 -22.99 10.37 -7.65
CA LEU A 19 -22.46 11.12 -8.81
C LEU A 19 -20.93 11.27 -8.70
N PHE A 20 -20.41 11.61 -7.53
CA PHE A 20 -18.97 11.70 -7.32
C PHE A 20 -18.27 10.36 -7.61
N PHE A 21 -18.75 9.24 -7.04
CA PHE A 21 -18.19 7.92 -7.32
C PHE A 21 -18.31 7.51 -8.78
N HIS A 22 -19.46 7.81 -9.42
CA HIS A 22 -19.66 7.51 -10.83
C HIS A 22 -18.65 8.24 -11.73
N PHE A 23 -18.42 9.53 -11.51
CA PHE A 23 -17.44 10.28 -12.30
C PHE A 23 -16.00 9.91 -11.99
N SER A 24 -15.66 9.65 -10.72
CA SER A 24 -14.31 9.22 -10.32
C SER A 24 -13.95 7.82 -10.84
N ASN A 25 -14.97 6.96 -11.05
CA ASN A 25 -14.80 5.59 -11.56
C ASN A 25 -15.38 5.45 -12.98
N SER A 26 -15.38 6.51 -13.77
CA SER A 26 -15.79 6.42 -15.17
C SER A 26 -14.84 5.53 -15.96
N PRO A 27 -15.37 4.67 -16.87
CA PRO A 27 -14.55 3.79 -17.69
C PRO A 27 -13.57 4.59 -18.56
N GLN A 28 -12.27 4.32 -18.40
CA GLN A 28 -11.17 5.03 -19.07
C GLN A 28 -10.66 4.21 -20.27
N ASP A 29 -10.24 4.92 -21.29
CA ASP A 29 -9.48 4.36 -22.40
C ASP A 29 -8.01 4.28 -21.97
N VAL A 30 -7.45 3.08 -22.02
CA VAL A 30 -6.08 2.78 -21.59
C VAL A 30 -5.18 2.32 -22.76
N GLY A 31 -5.53 2.72 -23.96
CA GLY A 31 -4.81 2.39 -25.20
C GLY A 31 -5.39 1.19 -25.92
N LEU A 32 -4.67 0.73 -26.94
CA LEU A 32 -5.12 -0.36 -27.82
C LEU A 32 -5.28 -1.68 -27.03
N ASP A 33 -6.28 -2.44 -27.41
CA ASP A 33 -6.52 -3.77 -26.85
C ASP A 33 -5.34 -4.71 -27.07
N VAL A 34 -5.15 -5.63 -26.13
CA VAL A 34 -4.19 -6.73 -26.31
C VAL A 34 -4.67 -7.60 -27.48
N PRO A 35 -3.83 -7.86 -28.51
CA PRO A 35 -4.21 -8.69 -29.66
C PRO A 35 -4.72 -10.06 -29.22
N ASP A 36 -5.85 -10.47 -29.75
CA ASP A 36 -6.53 -11.73 -29.40
C ASP A 36 -6.82 -11.92 -27.90
N GLY A 37 -6.69 -10.84 -27.10
CA GLY A 37 -6.82 -10.88 -25.64
C GLY A 37 -5.75 -11.70 -24.92
N LYS A 38 -4.63 -12.05 -25.60
CA LYS A 38 -3.58 -12.92 -25.06
C LYS A 38 -2.24 -12.23 -24.95
N ILE A 39 -1.64 -12.33 -23.78
CA ILE A 39 -0.29 -11.89 -23.47
C ILE A 39 0.71 -13.01 -23.82
N SER A 40 1.88 -12.67 -24.32
CA SER A 40 2.90 -13.65 -24.73
C SER A 40 3.29 -14.58 -23.58
N SER A 41 3.61 -14.01 -22.42
CA SER A 41 4.02 -14.77 -21.25
C SER A 41 3.71 -14.02 -19.95
N PHE A 42 3.34 -14.76 -18.91
CA PHE A 42 3.19 -14.27 -17.54
C PHE A 42 4.21 -14.90 -16.58
N SER A 43 4.74 -14.11 -15.65
CA SER A 43 5.34 -14.66 -14.42
C SER A 43 4.25 -15.36 -13.62
N TYR A 44 4.50 -16.62 -13.27
CA TYR A 44 3.58 -17.47 -12.55
C TYR A 44 4.12 -17.89 -11.20
N ALA A 45 3.45 -17.45 -10.14
CA ALA A 45 3.62 -17.89 -8.79
C ALA A 45 2.23 -18.24 -8.21
N PRO A 46 1.95 -19.51 -7.88
CA PRO A 46 0.58 -20.00 -7.62
C PRO A 46 0.06 -19.74 -6.20
N PHE A 47 0.79 -19.02 -5.36
CA PHE A 47 0.47 -18.86 -3.93
C PHE A 47 -0.87 -18.15 -3.71
N ARG A 48 -1.66 -18.69 -2.77
CA ARG A 48 -2.91 -18.11 -2.27
C ARG A 48 -2.61 -17.16 -1.09
N GLU A 49 -3.67 -16.59 -0.49
CA GLU A 49 -3.55 -15.61 0.58
C GLU A 49 -2.82 -16.15 1.83
N ASP A 50 -3.03 -17.43 2.15
CA ASP A 50 -2.44 -18.14 3.29
C ASP A 50 -1.18 -18.94 2.95
N GLN A 51 -0.70 -18.86 1.70
CA GLN A 51 0.45 -19.59 1.19
C GLN A 51 1.63 -18.68 0.92
N SER A 52 2.84 -19.20 1.14
CA SER A 52 4.07 -18.45 0.93
C SER A 52 5.27 -19.37 0.83
N PRO A 53 6.23 -19.09 -0.06
CA PRO A 53 7.52 -19.79 -0.06
C PRO A 53 8.31 -19.52 1.23
N LEU A 54 8.07 -18.37 1.89
CA LEU A 54 8.75 -18.01 3.14
C LEU A 54 8.30 -18.85 4.32
N THR A 55 7.03 -19.26 4.35
CA THR A 55 6.46 -20.13 5.42
C THR A 55 6.44 -21.59 5.00
N LYS A 56 6.88 -21.91 3.78
CA LYS A 56 6.86 -23.26 3.19
C LYS A 56 5.46 -23.88 3.15
N VAL A 57 4.43 -23.05 2.97
CA VAL A 57 3.07 -23.48 2.70
C VAL A 57 2.84 -23.36 1.19
N PHE A 58 2.89 -24.47 0.50
CA PHE A 58 2.89 -24.52 -0.96
C PHE A 58 1.50 -24.78 -1.53
N PRO A 59 1.24 -24.37 -2.80
CA PRO A 59 0.02 -24.67 -3.52
C PRO A 59 -0.14 -26.17 -3.76
N THR A 60 -1.39 -26.64 -3.81
CA THR A 60 -1.70 -28.03 -4.19
C THR A 60 -1.71 -28.22 -5.71
N THR A 61 -1.61 -29.45 -6.17
CA THR A 61 -1.69 -29.82 -7.58
C THR A 61 -3.00 -29.35 -8.22
N GLU A 62 -4.12 -29.45 -7.48
CA GLU A 62 -5.45 -29.01 -7.91
C GLU A 62 -5.50 -27.49 -8.07
N GLN A 63 -4.90 -26.75 -7.15
CA GLN A 63 -4.82 -25.29 -7.22
C GLN A 63 -4.00 -24.83 -8.44
N ILE A 64 -2.92 -25.56 -8.77
CA ILE A 64 -2.11 -25.30 -9.96
C ILE A 64 -2.91 -25.64 -11.24
N ASP A 65 -3.66 -26.74 -11.24
CA ASP A 65 -4.53 -27.13 -12.38
C ASP A 65 -5.59 -26.05 -12.67
N ASP A 66 -6.26 -25.55 -11.63
CA ASP A 66 -7.24 -24.46 -11.75
C ASP A 66 -6.60 -23.17 -12.29
N ASP A 67 -5.42 -22.81 -11.80
CA ASP A 67 -4.69 -21.63 -12.25
C ASP A 67 -4.31 -21.73 -13.73
N LEU A 68 -3.75 -22.87 -14.16
CA LEU A 68 -3.32 -23.06 -15.55
C LEU A 68 -4.50 -23.14 -16.52
N LYS A 69 -5.62 -23.73 -16.09
CA LYS A 69 -6.87 -23.72 -16.86
C LYS A 69 -7.36 -22.30 -17.10
N LEU A 70 -7.26 -21.41 -16.07
CA LEU A 70 -7.62 -20.01 -16.20
C LEU A 70 -6.67 -19.27 -17.15
N LEU A 71 -5.36 -19.40 -16.94
CA LEU A 71 -4.33 -18.69 -17.70
C LEU A 71 -4.23 -19.09 -19.17
N ALA A 72 -4.61 -20.31 -19.54
CA ALA A 72 -4.63 -20.77 -20.93
C ALA A 72 -5.54 -19.91 -21.84
N ASN A 73 -6.51 -19.20 -21.26
CA ASN A 73 -7.34 -18.27 -22.03
C ASN A 73 -6.62 -16.96 -22.36
N ASP A 74 -5.61 -16.58 -21.58
CA ASP A 74 -4.99 -15.25 -21.63
C ASP A 74 -3.51 -15.27 -22.03
N THR A 75 -2.88 -16.44 -22.11
CA THR A 75 -1.46 -16.56 -22.48
C THR A 75 -1.14 -17.89 -23.16
N HIS A 76 0.01 -17.93 -23.80
CA HIS A 76 0.59 -19.17 -24.38
C HIS A 76 1.74 -19.71 -23.55
N THR A 77 2.35 -18.87 -22.71
CA THR A 77 3.55 -19.23 -21.96
C THR A 77 3.46 -18.71 -20.53
N ILE A 78 4.02 -19.47 -19.60
CA ILE A 78 4.22 -19.03 -18.22
C ILE A 78 5.72 -19.10 -17.88
N ARG A 79 6.20 -18.18 -17.05
CA ARG A 79 7.55 -18.17 -16.50
C ARG A 79 7.48 -18.47 -15.02
N THR A 80 8.26 -19.45 -14.55
CA THR A 80 8.39 -19.78 -13.12
C THR A 80 9.68 -19.25 -12.54
N TYR A 81 9.79 -19.24 -11.20
CA TYR A 81 10.97 -18.80 -10.47
C TYR A 81 11.75 -19.96 -9.85
N SER A 82 11.06 -21.07 -9.55
CA SER A 82 11.61 -22.28 -8.94
C SER A 82 11.11 -23.51 -9.68
N SER A 83 11.83 -24.59 -9.58
CA SER A 83 11.49 -25.93 -10.07
C SER A 83 11.07 -26.88 -8.96
N MET A 84 11.13 -26.41 -7.70
CA MET A 84 10.77 -27.10 -6.47
C MET A 84 9.53 -26.46 -5.83
N ASP A 85 9.29 -26.76 -4.59
CA ASP A 85 8.30 -26.06 -3.76
C ASP A 85 6.87 -26.14 -4.31
N GLY A 86 6.45 -27.34 -4.73
CA GLY A 86 5.13 -27.62 -5.32
C GLY A 86 5.08 -27.44 -6.84
N MET A 87 6.18 -26.96 -7.48
CA MET A 87 6.24 -26.75 -8.92
C MET A 87 6.61 -27.99 -9.73
N GLU A 88 6.91 -29.09 -9.09
CA GLU A 88 7.38 -30.33 -9.73
C GLU A 88 6.33 -30.93 -10.67
N THR A 89 5.05 -30.75 -10.37
CA THR A 89 3.92 -31.25 -11.18
C THR A 89 3.51 -30.31 -12.32
N LEU A 90 4.00 -29.07 -12.27
CA LEU A 90 3.59 -27.98 -13.19
C LEU A 90 3.75 -28.35 -14.68
N PRO A 91 4.87 -28.94 -15.16
CA PRO A 91 5.01 -29.25 -16.59
C PRO A 91 3.98 -30.27 -17.09
N ALA A 92 3.63 -31.26 -16.26
CA ALA A 92 2.61 -32.24 -16.61
C ALA A 92 1.21 -31.59 -16.75
N ILE A 93 0.90 -30.63 -15.88
CA ILE A 93 -0.37 -29.89 -15.92
C ILE A 93 -0.39 -28.91 -17.09
N ALA A 94 0.69 -28.15 -17.32
CA ALA A 94 0.80 -27.23 -18.44
C ALA A 94 0.58 -27.91 -19.81
N ARG A 95 1.04 -29.18 -19.96
CA ARG A 95 0.81 -29.99 -21.16
C ARG A 95 -0.68 -30.19 -21.44
N LYS A 96 -1.54 -30.33 -20.43
CA LYS A 96 -3.00 -30.51 -20.62
C LYS A 96 -3.64 -29.30 -21.29
N TYR A 97 -3.10 -28.11 -21.07
CA TYR A 97 -3.64 -26.83 -21.53
C TYR A 97 -2.84 -26.22 -22.68
N ASP A 98 -1.90 -26.99 -23.28
CA ASP A 98 -0.96 -26.54 -24.33
C ASP A 98 -0.14 -25.28 -23.94
N LEU A 99 0.06 -25.03 -22.65
CA LEU A 99 0.92 -23.97 -22.17
C LEU A 99 2.38 -24.37 -22.27
N LYS A 100 3.23 -23.42 -22.68
CA LYS A 100 4.68 -23.56 -22.67
C LYS A 100 5.25 -22.95 -21.39
N ILE A 101 6.45 -23.38 -21.00
CA ILE A 101 7.09 -22.94 -19.75
C ILE A 101 8.48 -22.37 -20.06
N ILE A 102 8.76 -21.20 -19.49
CA ILE A 102 10.10 -20.70 -19.21
C ILE A 102 10.40 -21.10 -17.77
N GLN A 103 11.15 -22.19 -17.59
CA GLN A 103 11.36 -22.80 -16.28
C GLN A 103 12.48 -22.11 -15.53
N GLY A 104 12.19 -21.57 -14.34
CA GLY A 104 13.16 -21.02 -13.41
C GLY A 104 13.76 -22.07 -12.49
N ALA A 105 15.00 -21.82 -12.06
CA ALA A 105 15.62 -22.45 -10.91
C ALA A 105 16.02 -21.36 -9.91
N TRP A 106 15.53 -21.42 -8.68
CA TRP A 106 15.82 -20.43 -7.65
C TRP A 106 17.22 -20.65 -7.07
N ILE A 107 18.16 -19.74 -7.38
CA ILE A 107 19.51 -19.77 -6.84
C ILE A 107 19.66 -18.70 -5.75
N SER A 108 20.23 -19.09 -4.63
CA SER A 108 20.39 -18.26 -3.42
C SER A 108 21.80 -18.41 -2.82
N GLY A 109 22.03 -17.79 -1.66
CA GLY A 109 23.27 -17.97 -0.88
C GLY A 109 23.43 -19.37 -0.25
N LYS A 110 22.44 -20.28 -0.37
CA LYS A 110 22.42 -21.61 0.25
C LYS A 110 22.78 -22.69 -0.75
N THR A 111 24.01 -23.17 -0.70
CA THR A 111 24.56 -24.15 -1.67
C THR A 111 23.71 -25.42 -1.76
N GLN A 112 23.24 -25.98 -0.63
CA GLN A 112 22.46 -27.23 -0.64
C GLN A 112 21.11 -27.06 -1.36
N ASP A 113 20.44 -25.92 -1.16
CA ASP A 113 19.17 -25.61 -1.84
C ASP A 113 19.42 -25.42 -3.35
N ASN A 114 20.53 -24.76 -3.72
CA ASN A 114 20.93 -24.56 -5.12
C ASN A 114 21.18 -25.87 -5.85
N GLU A 115 21.89 -26.81 -5.22
CA GLU A 115 22.15 -28.14 -5.81
C GLU A 115 20.87 -28.93 -6.07
N ALA A 116 19.90 -28.85 -5.13
CA ALA A 116 18.59 -29.49 -5.29
C ALA A 116 17.79 -28.86 -6.44
N GLU A 117 17.73 -27.51 -6.51
CA GLU A 117 17.09 -26.79 -7.60
C GLU A 117 17.71 -27.11 -8.97
N VAL A 118 19.02 -27.11 -9.06
CA VAL A 118 19.75 -27.44 -10.29
C VAL A 118 19.46 -28.89 -10.74
N ALA A 119 19.48 -29.84 -9.82
CA ALA A 119 19.15 -31.23 -10.13
C ALA A 119 17.70 -31.37 -10.63
N GLN A 120 16.76 -30.68 -9.97
CA GLN A 120 15.34 -30.75 -10.31
C GLN A 120 15.03 -30.09 -11.65
N VAL A 121 15.60 -28.90 -11.94
CA VAL A 121 15.38 -28.22 -13.23
C VAL A 121 15.93 -29.05 -14.39
N ILE A 122 17.10 -29.68 -14.24
CA ILE A 122 17.65 -30.60 -15.23
C ILE A 122 16.73 -31.79 -15.48
N LYS A 123 16.21 -32.40 -14.40
CA LYS A 123 15.27 -33.52 -14.48
C LYS A 123 14.00 -33.13 -15.24
N LEU A 124 13.38 -31.99 -14.90
CA LEU A 124 12.15 -31.53 -15.53
C LEU A 124 12.36 -31.14 -16.98
N ALA A 125 13.44 -30.42 -17.31
CA ALA A 125 13.74 -30.00 -18.67
C ALA A 125 13.95 -31.20 -19.62
N ASN A 126 14.60 -32.26 -19.14
CA ASN A 126 14.78 -33.50 -19.93
C ASN A 126 13.50 -34.34 -20.02
N ALA A 127 12.63 -34.32 -19.00
CA ALA A 127 11.37 -35.09 -18.99
C ALA A 127 10.26 -34.43 -19.84
N TYR A 128 10.26 -33.09 -19.97
CA TYR A 128 9.21 -32.31 -20.61
C TYR A 128 9.73 -31.36 -21.71
N PRO A 129 10.52 -31.80 -22.70
CA PRO A 129 11.11 -30.92 -23.72
C PRO A 129 10.07 -30.32 -24.69
N ASP A 130 8.89 -30.90 -24.75
CA ASP A 130 7.74 -30.41 -25.51
C ASP A 130 7.01 -29.24 -24.81
N VAL A 131 7.16 -29.11 -23.50
CA VAL A 131 6.55 -28.06 -22.64
C VAL A 131 7.55 -27.01 -22.25
N ILE A 132 8.69 -27.41 -21.66
CA ILE A 132 9.74 -26.50 -21.21
C ILE A 132 10.56 -26.07 -22.41
N LYS A 133 10.44 -24.80 -22.80
CA LYS A 133 11.08 -24.23 -24.00
C LYS A 133 12.35 -23.48 -23.71
N ARG A 134 12.47 -22.90 -22.54
CA ARG A 134 13.63 -22.14 -22.05
C ARG A 134 13.85 -22.40 -20.57
N VAL A 135 15.09 -22.21 -20.11
CA VAL A 135 15.46 -22.35 -18.69
C VAL A 135 16.20 -21.10 -18.23
N ILE A 136 15.89 -20.64 -17.03
CA ILE A 136 16.52 -19.49 -16.38
C ILE A 136 17.13 -19.95 -15.07
N ILE A 137 18.44 -19.76 -14.90
CA ILE A 137 19.18 -20.15 -13.71
C ILE A 137 19.46 -18.92 -12.86
N GLY A 138 18.71 -18.79 -11.76
CA GLY A 138 18.75 -17.64 -10.86
C GLY A 138 17.89 -16.46 -11.33
N ASN A 139 17.33 -15.77 -10.35
CA ASN A 139 16.56 -14.54 -10.50
C ASN A 139 17.14 -13.49 -9.58
N GLU A 140 17.74 -12.43 -10.14
CA GLU A 140 18.32 -11.29 -9.41
C GLU A 140 19.36 -11.66 -8.34
N VAL A 141 20.09 -12.74 -8.55
CA VAL A 141 21.07 -13.26 -7.58
C VAL A 141 22.17 -12.24 -7.31
N LEU A 142 22.62 -11.52 -8.37
CA LEU A 142 23.65 -10.50 -8.26
C LEU A 142 23.09 -9.20 -7.67
N LEU A 143 21.84 -8.83 -7.99
CA LEU A 143 21.13 -7.72 -7.36
C LEU A 143 20.98 -7.95 -5.84
N ARG A 144 20.58 -9.15 -5.44
CA ARG A 144 20.44 -9.52 -4.02
C ARG A 144 21.78 -9.72 -3.30
N GLY A 145 22.90 -9.75 -4.06
CA GLY A 145 24.24 -9.93 -3.49
C GLY A 145 24.48 -11.31 -2.85
N GLU A 146 23.71 -12.33 -3.20
CA GLU A 146 23.74 -13.65 -2.56
C GLU A 146 24.91 -14.52 -3.01
N LEU A 147 25.35 -14.36 -4.27
CA LEU A 147 26.52 -15.06 -4.82
C LEU A 147 27.43 -14.10 -5.57
N LYS A 148 28.72 -14.48 -5.67
CA LYS A 148 29.64 -13.87 -6.63
C LYS A 148 29.32 -14.38 -8.04
N VAL A 149 29.62 -13.57 -9.06
CA VAL A 149 29.30 -13.89 -10.46
C VAL A 149 29.91 -15.23 -10.91
N ASP A 150 31.13 -15.55 -10.48
CA ASP A 150 31.79 -16.81 -10.87
C ASP A 150 31.09 -18.04 -10.30
N GLN A 151 30.57 -17.96 -9.06
CA GLN A 151 29.78 -19.04 -8.46
C GLN A 151 28.46 -19.26 -9.21
N LEU A 152 27.79 -18.19 -9.62
CA LEU A 152 26.58 -18.27 -10.43
C LEU A 152 26.86 -18.88 -11.80
N ILE A 153 27.97 -18.51 -12.44
CA ILE A 153 28.42 -19.06 -13.73
C ILE A 153 28.59 -20.59 -13.66
N GLU A 154 29.10 -21.13 -12.55
CA GLU A 154 29.24 -22.58 -12.39
C GLU A 154 27.90 -23.31 -12.47
N TYR A 155 26.85 -22.82 -11.79
CA TYR A 155 25.49 -23.38 -11.87
C TYR A 155 24.93 -23.28 -13.29
N ILE A 156 25.13 -22.15 -13.97
CA ILE A 156 24.67 -21.95 -15.36
C ILE A 156 25.33 -22.98 -16.27
N ARG A 157 26.65 -23.17 -16.19
CA ARG A 157 27.42 -24.14 -16.98
C ARG A 157 26.98 -25.58 -16.71
N GLN A 158 26.69 -25.92 -15.45
CA GLN A 158 26.22 -27.24 -15.06
C GLN A 158 24.91 -27.57 -15.77
N VAL A 159 23.92 -26.69 -15.73
CA VAL A 159 22.62 -26.91 -16.37
C VAL A 159 22.75 -26.92 -17.88
N ARG A 160 23.49 -25.97 -18.46
CA ARG A 160 23.67 -25.86 -19.91
C ARG A 160 24.29 -27.11 -20.55
N LYS A 161 25.16 -27.83 -19.83
CA LYS A 161 25.74 -29.10 -20.28
C LYS A 161 24.75 -30.27 -20.22
N ALA A 162 23.72 -30.20 -19.38
CA ALA A 162 22.84 -31.30 -19.03
C ALA A 162 21.50 -31.29 -19.79
N ILE A 163 21.12 -30.18 -20.44
CA ILE A 163 19.83 -30.01 -21.14
C ILE A 163 20.01 -29.50 -22.54
N LYS A 164 18.95 -29.60 -23.36
CA LYS A 164 18.92 -29.10 -24.75
C LYS A 164 18.27 -27.73 -24.91
N GLN A 165 17.48 -27.32 -23.94
CA GLN A 165 16.79 -26.03 -23.98
C GLN A 165 17.80 -24.89 -23.83
N PRO A 166 17.54 -23.72 -24.46
CA PRO A 166 18.34 -22.51 -24.24
C PRO A 166 18.33 -22.09 -22.77
N VAL A 167 19.51 -21.71 -22.25
CA VAL A 167 19.73 -21.33 -20.86
C VAL A 167 20.06 -19.84 -20.74
N SER A 168 19.44 -19.17 -19.78
CA SER A 168 19.69 -17.76 -19.44
C SER A 168 19.82 -17.55 -17.93
N TYR A 169 20.14 -16.34 -17.55
CA TYR A 169 20.08 -15.77 -16.21
C TYR A 169 19.19 -14.55 -16.23
N ALA A 170 18.43 -14.28 -15.18
CA ALA A 170 17.54 -13.14 -15.09
C ALA A 170 18.02 -12.12 -14.05
N ASP A 171 18.20 -10.86 -14.46
CA ASP A 171 18.52 -9.75 -13.55
C ASP A 171 18.10 -8.40 -14.15
N VAL A 172 18.15 -7.36 -13.32
CA VAL A 172 17.91 -5.98 -13.77
C VAL A 172 18.91 -5.62 -14.87
N TRP A 173 18.46 -4.89 -15.87
CA TRP A 173 19.22 -4.55 -17.07
C TRP A 173 20.62 -3.95 -16.76
N SER A 174 20.75 -3.13 -15.70
CA SER A 174 22.01 -2.50 -15.30
C SER A 174 23.04 -3.49 -14.77
N PHE A 175 22.62 -4.66 -14.23
CA PHE A 175 23.53 -5.71 -13.76
C PHE A 175 24.22 -6.45 -14.89
N TYR A 176 23.58 -6.58 -16.06
CA TYR A 176 24.26 -7.07 -17.27
C TYR A 176 25.41 -6.18 -17.70
N LEU A 177 25.27 -4.86 -17.58
CA LEU A 177 26.34 -3.90 -17.87
C LEU A 177 27.46 -3.96 -16.80
N ARG A 178 27.10 -4.22 -15.56
CA ARG A 178 28.07 -4.33 -14.44
C ARG A 178 28.87 -5.62 -14.46
N TYR A 179 28.26 -6.72 -14.92
CA TYR A 179 28.86 -8.07 -14.94
C TYR A 179 28.84 -8.68 -16.35
N PRO A 180 29.50 -8.05 -17.35
CA PRO A 180 29.43 -8.49 -18.74
C PRO A 180 29.98 -9.90 -19.00
N GLN A 181 30.82 -10.44 -18.09
CA GLN A 181 31.35 -11.78 -18.21
C GLN A 181 30.30 -12.88 -18.22
N ILE A 182 29.11 -12.64 -17.58
CA ILE A 182 28.03 -13.64 -17.55
C ILE A 182 27.43 -13.88 -18.93
N THR A 183 27.42 -12.86 -19.81
CA THR A 183 26.80 -12.93 -21.13
C THR A 183 27.36 -14.04 -22.03
N LYS A 184 28.65 -14.41 -21.81
CA LYS A 184 29.33 -15.47 -22.57
C LYS A 184 28.77 -16.86 -22.27
N GLU A 185 28.16 -17.03 -21.11
CA GLU A 185 27.65 -18.32 -20.63
C GLU A 185 26.17 -18.55 -20.95
N LEU A 186 25.48 -17.56 -21.53
CA LEU A 186 24.06 -17.58 -21.79
C LEU A 186 23.76 -17.85 -23.27
N ASP A 187 22.63 -18.44 -23.58
CA ASP A 187 22.12 -18.62 -24.95
C ASP A 187 21.23 -17.46 -25.39
N TYR A 188 20.63 -16.76 -24.45
CA TYR A 188 19.85 -15.52 -24.61
C TYR A 188 19.93 -14.68 -23.33
N TYR A 189 19.59 -13.39 -23.40
CA TYR A 189 19.61 -12.49 -22.25
C TYR A 189 18.22 -12.35 -21.67
N THR A 190 18.09 -12.41 -20.34
CA THR A 190 16.81 -12.17 -19.66
C THR A 190 16.93 -10.95 -18.75
N VAL A 191 16.41 -9.82 -19.21
CA VAL A 191 16.56 -8.52 -18.51
C VAL A 191 15.26 -8.09 -17.86
N HIS A 192 15.33 -7.59 -16.62
CA HIS A 192 14.21 -6.97 -15.95
C HIS A 192 14.21 -5.47 -16.19
N ILE A 193 13.07 -4.94 -16.60
CA ILE A 193 12.85 -3.51 -16.82
C ILE A 193 11.54 -3.13 -16.14
N LEU A 194 11.66 -2.59 -14.94
CA LEU A 194 10.54 -2.28 -14.04
C LEU A 194 10.52 -0.79 -13.73
N PRO A 195 9.90 0.06 -14.57
CA PRO A 195 9.96 1.53 -14.43
C PRO A 195 9.46 2.07 -13.09
N TYR A 196 8.56 1.35 -12.43
CA TYR A 196 8.11 1.71 -11.08
C TYR A 196 9.27 1.65 -10.05
N TRP A 197 10.19 0.68 -10.18
CA TRP A 197 11.31 0.46 -9.25
C TRP A 197 12.58 1.23 -9.60
N GLU A 198 12.62 1.87 -10.78
CA GLU A 198 13.78 2.70 -11.19
C GLU A 198 14.08 3.77 -10.12
N ASP A 199 15.34 4.17 -10.02
CA ASP A 199 15.78 5.23 -9.10
C ASP A 199 15.17 6.59 -9.45
N GLU A 200 14.81 6.81 -10.73
CA GLU A 200 14.01 7.93 -11.21
C GLU A 200 12.58 7.46 -11.52
N PRO A 201 11.64 7.57 -10.56
CA PRO A 201 10.28 7.10 -10.78
C PRO A 201 9.55 7.99 -11.79
N LEU A 202 9.11 7.38 -12.88
CA LEU A 202 8.45 8.06 -13.99
C LEU A 202 6.92 8.04 -13.86
N THR A 203 6.26 9.01 -14.47
CA THR A 203 4.80 8.95 -14.68
C THR A 203 4.46 7.86 -15.69
N ILE A 204 3.22 7.35 -15.64
CA ILE A 204 2.78 6.25 -16.52
C ILE A 204 3.01 6.54 -18.00
N ASN A 205 2.88 7.80 -18.43
CA ASN A 205 3.05 8.21 -19.82
C ASN A 205 4.50 8.14 -20.33
N GLU A 206 5.47 8.12 -19.43
CA GLU A 206 6.90 8.11 -19.74
C GLU A 206 7.51 6.70 -19.70
N THR A 207 6.80 5.75 -19.08
CA THR A 207 7.36 4.44 -18.72
C THR A 207 7.73 3.58 -19.93
N VAL A 208 6.91 3.59 -20.98
CA VAL A 208 7.11 2.75 -22.17
C VAL A 208 8.33 3.21 -22.97
N ALA A 209 8.57 4.52 -23.04
CA ALA A 209 9.79 5.07 -23.63
C ALA A 209 11.04 4.64 -22.84
N ARG A 210 10.96 4.57 -21.52
CA ARG A 210 12.06 4.07 -20.67
C ARG A 210 12.30 2.57 -20.89
N VAL A 211 11.25 1.76 -21.08
CA VAL A 211 11.41 0.34 -21.43
C VAL A 211 12.16 0.21 -22.76
N GLU A 212 11.79 0.98 -23.78
CA GLU A 212 12.44 0.98 -25.11
C GLU A 212 13.91 1.44 -25.02
N GLU A 213 14.19 2.48 -24.24
CA GLU A 213 15.54 3.00 -24.00
C GLU A 213 16.45 1.93 -23.35
N ASN A 214 16.00 1.32 -22.23
CA ASN A 214 16.80 0.33 -21.52
C ASN A 214 16.98 -0.96 -22.32
N TYR A 215 15.96 -1.39 -23.07
CA TYR A 215 16.08 -2.50 -24.01
C TYR A 215 17.11 -2.22 -25.11
N SER A 216 17.05 -1.03 -25.74
CA SER A 216 17.95 -0.62 -26.80
C SER A 216 19.39 -0.57 -26.32
N LYS A 217 19.61 -0.05 -25.11
CA LYS A 217 20.94 0.00 -24.47
C LYS A 217 21.57 -1.39 -24.30
N ILE A 218 20.78 -2.39 -23.89
CA ILE A 218 21.26 -3.77 -23.79
C ILE A 218 21.51 -4.36 -25.19
N ARG A 219 20.62 -4.11 -26.16
CA ARG A 219 20.75 -4.59 -27.54
C ARG A 219 21.98 -4.04 -28.23
N GLU A 220 22.29 -2.76 -28.03
CA GLU A 220 23.49 -2.11 -28.57
C GLU A 220 24.78 -2.63 -27.94
N THR A 221 24.75 -2.86 -26.60
CA THR A 221 25.92 -3.35 -25.88
C THR A 221 26.22 -4.82 -26.15
N PHE A 222 25.16 -5.64 -26.28
CA PHE A 222 25.25 -7.08 -26.48
C PHE A 222 24.39 -7.51 -27.69
N PRO A 223 24.84 -7.29 -28.94
CA PRO A 223 24.04 -7.52 -30.14
C PRO A 223 23.97 -8.98 -30.60
N ASP A 224 24.71 -9.88 -29.97
CA ASP A 224 25.00 -11.23 -30.45
C ASP A 224 23.91 -12.26 -30.13
N LYS A 225 23.00 -11.99 -29.21
CA LYS A 225 21.98 -12.95 -28.76
C LYS A 225 20.58 -12.31 -28.63
N PRO A 226 19.51 -13.14 -28.66
CA PRO A 226 18.16 -12.67 -28.37
C PRO A 226 18.02 -12.12 -26.95
N ILE A 227 17.13 -11.16 -26.77
CA ILE A 227 16.79 -10.57 -25.49
C ILE A 227 15.34 -10.89 -25.16
N LEU A 228 15.09 -11.44 -23.97
CA LEU A 228 13.79 -11.55 -23.33
C LEU A 228 13.68 -10.45 -22.25
N ILE A 229 12.67 -9.61 -22.33
CA ILE A 229 12.30 -8.79 -21.15
C ILE A 229 11.65 -9.77 -20.16
N GLY A 230 12.42 -10.19 -19.15
CA GLY A 230 12.02 -11.25 -18.20
C GLY A 230 10.97 -10.80 -17.19
N GLU A 231 11.04 -9.53 -16.78
CA GLU A 231 10.03 -8.89 -15.95
C GLU A 231 9.79 -7.46 -16.41
N SER A 232 8.53 -7.17 -16.71
CA SER A 232 8.03 -5.81 -16.89
C SER A 232 6.58 -5.76 -16.48
N GLY A 233 6.19 -4.72 -15.73
CA GLY A 233 4.86 -4.59 -15.16
C GLY A 233 4.69 -3.26 -14.43
N TRP A 234 3.51 -3.08 -13.83
CA TRP A 234 3.16 -1.93 -13.03
C TRP A 234 2.21 -2.35 -11.91
N PRO A 235 2.34 -1.83 -10.68
CA PRO A 235 1.47 -2.22 -9.58
C PRO A 235 0.10 -1.54 -9.63
N SER A 236 -0.95 -2.29 -9.27
CA SER A 236 -2.32 -1.76 -9.17
C SER A 236 -2.62 -1.04 -7.85
N ALA A 237 -1.82 -1.26 -6.81
CA ALA A 237 -2.03 -0.63 -5.51
C ALA A 237 -0.72 -0.51 -4.72
N GLY A 238 -0.74 0.36 -3.72
CA GLY A 238 0.35 0.55 -2.78
C GLY A 238 0.94 1.94 -2.80
N ARG A 239 2.21 2.06 -2.42
CA ARG A 239 2.90 3.33 -2.23
C ARG A 239 3.21 4.00 -3.58
N GLN A 240 2.87 5.27 -3.69
CA GLN A 240 3.38 6.13 -4.78
C GLN A 240 4.87 6.43 -4.57
N ARG A 241 5.65 6.44 -5.65
CA ARG A 241 7.06 6.84 -5.69
C ARG A 241 7.23 7.99 -6.68
N GLY A 242 7.47 9.21 -6.20
CA GLY A 242 7.52 10.39 -7.07
C GLY A 242 6.30 10.46 -7.99
N GLY A 243 6.52 10.46 -9.32
CA GLY A 243 5.47 10.43 -10.34
C GLY A 243 4.84 9.05 -10.61
N ALA A 244 5.44 7.97 -10.08
CA ALA A 244 4.96 6.60 -10.29
C ALA A 244 3.79 6.28 -9.36
N ILE A 245 2.57 6.29 -9.89
CA ILE A 245 1.32 6.09 -9.15
C ILE A 245 0.80 4.67 -9.39
N PRO A 246 0.79 3.78 -8.38
CA PRO A 246 0.07 2.51 -8.46
C PRO A 246 -1.44 2.75 -8.61
N SER A 247 -2.04 2.14 -9.63
CA SER A 247 -3.49 2.13 -9.83
C SER A 247 -3.86 1.05 -10.85
N VAL A 248 -5.11 0.60 -10.82
CA VAL A 248 -5.64 -0.40 -11.76
C VAL A 248 -5.59 0.12 -13.19
N VAL A 249 -5.94 1.38 -13.39
CA VAL A 249 -5.89 2.04 -14.71
C VAL A 249 -4.45 2.16 -15.22
N ASN A 250 -3.49 2.52 -14.35
CA ASN A 250 -2.09 2.63 -14.74
C ASN A 250 -1.46 1.26 -15.03
N GLU A 251 -1.79 0.21 -14.26
CA GLU A 251 -1.35 -1.15 -14.54
C GLU A 251 -1.83 -1.61 -15.92
N ALA A 252 -3.12 -1.43 -16.22
CA ALA A 252 -3.69 -1.75 -17.52
C ALA A 252 -3.04 -0.94 -18.66
N THR A 253 -2.83 0.37 -18.44
CA THR A 253 -2.17 1.26 -19.40
C THR A 253 -0.75 0.78 -19.70
N PHE A 254 0.02 0.46 -18.66
CA PHE A 254 1.38 -0.03 -18.81
C PHE A 254 1.44 -1.34 -19.61
N ILE A 255 0.65 -2.32 -19.18
CA ILE A 255 0.68 -3.67 -19.82
C ILE A 255 0.27 -3.60 -21.28
N ARG A 256 -0.82 -2.87 -21.61
CA ARG A 256 -1.23 -2.72 -23.01
C ARG A 256 -0.18 -1.99 -23.85
N SER A 257 0.41 -0.93 -23.30
CA SER A 257 1.46 -0.19 -23.98
C SER A 257 2.73 -1.00 -24.18
N LEU A 258 3.11 -1.85 -23.21
CA LEU A 258 4.21 -2.81 -23.33
C LEU A 258 3.97 -3.81 -24.45
N VAL A 259 2.76 -4.36 -24.52
CA VAL A 259 2.37 -5.31 -25.59
C VAL A 259 2.46 -4.65 -26.96
N GLN A 260 1.97 -3.42 -27.11
CA GLN A 260 2.05 -2.66 -28.36
C GLN A 260 3.50 -2.35 -28.75
N LEU A 261 4.33 -1.93 -27.78
CA LEU A 261 5.76 -1.69 -27.99
C LEU A 261 6.47 -2.97 -28.46
N ALA A 262 6.19 -4.09 -27.79
CA ALA A 262 6.77 -5.39 -28.10
C ALA A 262 6.41 -5.85 -29.52
N ASN A 263 5.14 -5.73 -29.90
CA ASN A 263 4.67 -6.08 -31.25
C ASN A 263 5.30 -5.19 -32.32
N LYS A 264 5.41 -3.89 -32.06
CA LYS A 264 6.01 -2.92 -33.01
C LYS A 264 7.49 -3.21 -33.27
N ASN A 265 8.24 -3.54 -32.22
CA ASN A 265 9.69 -3.67 -32.27
C ASN A 265 10.19 -5.11 -32.29
N GLY A 266 9.29 -6.10 -32.23
CA GLY A 266 9.65 -7.51 -32.17
C GLY A 266 10.34 -7.91 -30.86
N PHE A 267 9.99 -7.29 -29.73
CA PHE A 267 10.51 -7.66 -28.42
C PHE A 267 9.88 -8.96 -27.93
N ASP A 268 10.70 -9.80 -27.31
CA ASP A 268 10.20 -10.93 -26.54
C ASP A 268 10.05 -10.49 -25.07
N TYR A 269 8.88 -10.71 -24.46
CA TYR A 269 8.53 -10.16 -23.15
C TYR A 269 7.74 -11.12 -22.27
N ASN A 270 7.86 -10.92 -20.98
CA ASN A 270 7.07 -11.58 -19.94
C ASN A 270 6.53 -10.54 -18.98
N VAL A 271 5.22 -10.58 -18.73
CA VAL A 271 4.56 -9.65 -17.80
C VAL A 271 4.68 -10.17 -16.38
N VAL A 272 5.13 -9.35 -15.44
CA VAL A 272 5.01 -9.56 -14.00
C VAL A 272 3.77 -8.85 -13.50
N GLU A 273 2.71 -9.59 -13.02
CA GLU A 273 2.64 -11.05 -12.95
C GLU A 273 1.19 -11.56 -13.14
N ALA A 274 1.00 -12.86 -13.18
CA ALA A 274 -0.33 -13.44 -13.37
C ALA A 274 -1.28 -13.16 -12.21
N PHE A 275 -0.83 -13.38 -10.98
CA PHE A 275 -1.64 -13.30 -9.76
C PHE A 275 -1.01 -12.40 -8.71
N ASN A 276 -1.82 -11.63 -8.00
CA ASN A 276 -1.40 -10.91 -6.81
C ASN A 276 -0.79 -11.85 -5.76
N GLN A 277 0.31 -11.41 -5.12
CA GLN A 277 1.13 -12.22 -4.22
C GLN A 277 1.22 -11.61 -2.80
N PRO A 278 0.26 -11.83 -1.90
CA PRO A 278 0.23 -11.25 -0.56
C PRO A 278 1.51 -11.43 0.25
N TRP A 279 2.20 -12.57 0.09
CA TRP A 279 3.44 -12.86 0.81
C TRP A 279 4.58 -11.89 0.49
N LYS A 280 4.61 -11.32 -0.73
CA LYS A 280 5.60 -10.30 -1.12
C LYS A 280 5.45 -9.00 -0.33
N SER A 281 4.29 -8.76 0.28
CA SER A 281 4.07 -7.56 1.11
C SER A 281 5.05 -7.44 2.27
N LYS A 282 5.60 -8.55 2.76
CA LYS A 282 6.63 -8.58 3.81
C LYS A 282 7.98 -8.04 3.36
N LEU A 283 8.29 -8.16 2.08
CA LEU A 283 9.57 -7.80 1.49
C LEU A 283 9.53 -6.45 0.79
N GLU A 284 8.43 -6.18 0.08
CA GLU A 284 8.30 -5.06 -0.86
C GLU A 284 7.12 -4.13 -0.50
N GLY A 285 6.48 -4.36 0.66
CA GLY A 285 5.27 -3.61 1.05
C GLY A 285 4.04 -3.97 0.22
N VAL A 286 3.00 -3.16 0.35
CA VAL A 286 1.71 -3.38 -0.36
C VAL A 286 1.90 -3.45 -1.87
N VAL A 287 2.86 -2.70 -2.41
CA VAL A 287 3.18 -2.72 -3.84
C VAL A 287 3.56 -4.12 -4.30
N GLY A 288 4.47 -4.79 -3.59
CA GLY A 288 4.94 -6.14 -3.96
C GLY A 288 3.82 -7.17 -4.07
N ALA A 289 2.71 -6.95 -3.34
CA ALA A 289 1.56 -7.83 -3.36
C ALA A 289 0.61 -7.61 -4.56
N ASN A 290 0.73 -6.51 -5.32
CA ASN A 290 -0.30 -6.04 -6.25
C ASN A 290 0.23 -5.76 -7.67
N TRP A 291 0.83 -6.77 -8.31
CA TRP A 291 1.31 -6.74 -9.70
C TRP A 291 0.50 -7.66 -10.62
N GLY A 292 -0.49 -8.34 -10.08
CA GLY A 292 -1.22 -9.39 -10.77
C GLY A 292 -2.35 -8.88 -11.64
N VAL A 293 -2.41 -9.37 -12.89
CA VAL A 293 -3.58 -9.20 -13.75
C VAL A 293 -4.83 -9.86 -13.13
N TYR A 294 -4.60 -10.81 -12.25
CA TYR A 294 -5.62 -11.45 -11.43
C TYR A 294 -5.35 -11.21 -9.93
N SER A 295 -6.41 -11.05 -9.17
CA SER A 295 -6.36 -11.00 -7.72
C SER A 295 -5.91 -12.32 -7.11
N THR A 296 -5.65 -12.34 -5.79
CA THR A 296 -5.39 -13.56 -5.03
C THR A 296 -6.53 -14.57 -5.11
N HIS A 297 -7.76 -14.09 -5.32
CA HIS A 297 -8.97 -14.92 -5.49
C HIS A 297 -9.22 -15.33 -6.94
N ARG A 298 -8.26 -15.08 -7.86
CA ARG A 298 -8.37 -15.38 -9.30
C ARG A 298 -9.47 -14.60 -10.01
N GLU A 299 -9.93 -13.50 -9.42
CA GLU A 299 -10.77 -12.50 -10.10
C GLU A 299 -9.87 -11.58 -10.93
N ARG A 300 -10.32 -11.24 -12.14
CA ARG A 300 -9.58 -10.32 -13.01
C ARG A 300 -9.53 -8.91 -12.39
N VAL A 301 -8.33 -8.34 -12.27
CA VAL A 301 -8.12 -6.97 -11.74
C VAL A 301 -8.58 -5.94 -12.78
N PHE A 302 -8.24 -6.16 -14.05
CA PHE A 302 -8.71 -5.34 -15.17
C PHE A 302 -8.82 -6.18 -16.45
N PRO A 303 -9.67 -5.81 -17.40
CA PRO A 303 -9.79 -6.51 -18.68
C PRO A 303 -8.61 -6.21 -19.61
N LEU A 304 -8.17 -7.20 -20.40
CA LEU A 304 -7.11 -7.04 -21.42
C LEU A 304 -7.61 -6.29 -22.65
N THR A 305 -8.93 -6.14 -22.81
CA THR A 305 -9.59 -5.46 -23.93
C THR A 305 -10.69 -4.52 -23.42
N GLY A 306 -11.02 -3.47 -24.18
CA GLY A 306 -12.05 -2.50 -23.82
C GLY A 306 -11.61 -1.51 -22.73
N LYS A 307 -12.59 -0.80 -22.17
CA LYS A 307 -12.33 0.25 -21.16
C LYS A 307 -12.07 -0.35 -19.77
N VAL A 308 -11.28 0.36 -18.97
CA VAL A 308 -10.89 -0.01 -17.60
C VAL A 308 -11.51 0.96 -16.59
N VAL A 309 -11.93 0.43 -15.44
CA VAL A 309 -12.48 1.18 -14.31
C VAL A 309 -11.55 1.03 -13.13
N GLU A 310 -11.23 2.14 -12.43
CA GLU A 310 -10.32 2.10 -11.28
C GLU A 310 -10.87 1.27 -10.12
N ASP A 311 -12.15 1.46 -9.78
CA ASP A 311 -12.83 0.66 -8.76
C ASP A 311 -14.17 0.13 -9.29
N ALA A 312 -14.20 -1.12 -9.70
CA ALA A 312 -15.40 -1.78 -10.16
C ALA A 312 -16.44 -2.03 -9.04
N LYS A 313 -16.03 -1.98 -7.77
CA LYS A 313 -16.87 -2.26 -6.60
C LYS A 313 -17.34 -0.99 -5.86
N TRP A 314 -17.19 0.21 -6.46
CA TRP A 314 -17.58 1.49 -5.85
C TRP A 314 -19.04 1.55 -5.40
N THR A 315 -19.95 0.84 -6.08
CA THR A 315 -21.37 0.77 -5.70
C THR A 315 -21.59 0.14 -4.33
N ASN A 316 -20.79 -0.86 -3.96
CA ASN A 316 -20.85 -1.48 -2.64
C ASN A 316 -20.46 -0.45 -1.55
N ARG A 317 -19.41 0.34 -1.79
CA ARG A 317 -19.00 1.41 -0.87
C ARG A 317 -20.10 2.45 -0.70
N LEU A 318 -20.77 2.84 -1.79
CA LEU A 318 -21.91 3.75 -1.74
C LEU A 318 -23.06 3.19 -0.90
N VAL A 319 -23.42 1.92 -1.11
CA VAL A 319 -24.50 1.27 -0.35
C VAL A 319 -24.16 1.22 1.15
N PHE A 320 -22.99 0.76 1.52
CA PHE A 320 -22.60 0.67 2.93
C PHE A 320 -22.54 2.05 3.61
N SER A 321 -21.93 3.05 2.95
CA SER A 321 -21.88 4.42 3.48
C SER A 321 -23.27 5.04 3.60
N GLY A 322 -24.14 4.80 2.62
CA GLY A 322 -25.54 5.24 2.66
C GLY A 322 -26.35 4.59 3.79
N LEU A 323 -26.13 3.31 4.07
CA LEU A 323 -26.76 2.62 5.20
C LEU A 323 -26.27 3.19 6.54
N ILE A 324 -24.96 3.40 6.72
CA ILE A 324 -24.41 4.01 7.96
C ILE A 324 -25.03 5.39 8.17
N SER A 325 -24.97 6.26 7.16
CA SER A 325 -25.54 7.60 7.19
C SER A 325 -27.03 7.57 7.53
N PHE A 326 -27.79 6.70 6.88
CA PHE A 326 -29.22 6.54 7.13
C PHE A 326 -29.49 6.16 8.60
N PHE A 327 -28.80 5.15 9.12
CA PHE A 327 -29.02 4.72 10.52
C PHE A 327 -28.60 5.79 11.53
N LEU A 328 -27.47 6.46 11.34
CA LEU A 328 -27.02 7.53 12.22
C LEU A 328 -28.05 8.68 12.30
N ILE A 329 -28.61 9.08 11.16
CA ILE A 329 -29.63 10.11 11.08
C ILE A 329 -30.96 9.62 11.66
N ALA A 330 -31.36 8.37 11.39
CA ALA A 330 -32.60 7.79 11.92
C ALA A 330 -32.58 7.72 13.46
N PHE A 331 -31.46 7.35 14.06
CA PHE A 331 -31.28 7.36 15.52
C PHE A 331 -31.38 8.77 16.14
N ARG A 332 -31.03 9.81 15.37
CA ARG A 332 -31.06 11.22 15.79
C ARG A 332 -32.24 12.00 15.23
N ARG A 333 -33.24 11.33 14.67
CA ARG A 333 -34.39 11.97 13.97
C ARG A 333 -35.10 13.03 14.78
N THR A 334 -35.37 12.80 16.08
CA THR A 334 -36.14 13.73 16.92
C THR A 334 -35.52 15.12 17.02
N PRO A 335 -34.25 15.30 17.45
CA PRO A 335 -33.61 16.61 17.46
C PRO A 335 -33.42 17.19 16.04
N LEU A 336 -33.19 16.35 15.02
CA LEU A 336 -33.03 16.80 13.63
C LEU A 336 -34.32 17.42 13.09
N LEU A 337 -35.50 16.86 13.38
CA LEU A 337 -36.77 17.40 12.96
C LEU A 337 -37.13 18.77 13.58
N ALA A 338 -36.42 19.17 14.65
CA ALA A 338 -36.53 20.49 15.26
C ALA A 338 -35.73 21.58 14.52
N LEU A 339 -34.72 21.19 13.72
CA LEU A 339 -33.89 22.11 12.95
C LEU A 339 -34.64 22.68 11.71
N ASN A 340 -34.16 23.83 11.22
CA ASN A 340 -34.59 24.37 9.93
C ASN A 340 -34.11 23.48 8.76
N SER A 341 -34.64 23.72 7.55
CA SER A 341 -34.41 22.88 6.38
C SER A 341 -32.93 22.85 5.99
N LEU A 342 -32.24 24.01 6.02
CA LEU A 342 -30.86 24.13 5.63
C LEU A 342 -29.95 23.37 6.60
N ASN A 343 -30.17 23.48 7.90
CA ASN A 343 -29.42 22.75 8.92
C ASN A 343 -29.65 21.23 8.82
N GLN A 344 -30.85 20.78 8.45
CA GLN A 344 -31.13 19.37 8.17
C GLN A 344 -30.30 18.87 6.96
N LEU A 345 -30.26 19.66 5.88
CA LEU A 345 -29.47 19.35 4.68
C LEU A 345 -27.96 19.30 5.01
N ILE A 346 -27.45 20.29 5.75
CA ILE A 346 -26.04 20.34 6.18
C ILE A 346 -25.66 19.07 6.95
N ILE A 347 -26.49 18.67 7.92
CA ILE A 347 -26.19 17.44 8.69
C ILE A 347 -26.29 16.19 7.82
N ALA A 348 -27.29 16.08 6.96
CA ALA A 348 -27.42 14.94 6.06
C ALA A 348 -26.18 14.82 5.14
N SER A 349 -25.74 15.92 4.55
CA SER A 349 -24.55 15.96 3.68
C SER A 349 -23.26 15.67 4.45
N PHE A 350 -23.08 16.25 5.64
CA PHE A 350 -21.91 16.03 6.47
C PHE A 350 -21.81 14.58 6.96
N THR A 351 -22.95 13.99 7.39
CA THR A 351 -22.98 12.59 7.80
C THR A 351 -22.64 11.67 6.63
N GLN A 352 -23.24 11.88 5.44
CA GLN A 352 -22.94 11.07 4.27
C GLN A 352 -21.47 11.17 3.85
N LEU A 353 -20.89 12.38 3.92
CA LEU A 353 -19.47 12.58 3.65
C LEU A 353 -18.59 11.77 4.60
N LEU A 354 -18.83 11.86 5.92
CA LEU A 354 -18.03 11.13 6.90
C LEU A 354 -18.22 9.62 6.78
N SER A 355 -19.47 9.14 6.59
CA SER A 355 -19.73 7.71 6.36
C SER A 355 -19.06 7.18 5.09
N SER A 356 -18.99 7.99 4.02
CA SER A 356 -18.29 7.63 2.78
C SER A 356 -16.77 7.49 3.02
N LEU A 357 -16.17 8.48 3.70
CA LEU A 357 -14.75 8.46 4.05
C LEU A 357 -14.40 7.33 5.01
N LEU A 358 -15.28 6.97 5.93
CA LEU A 358 -15.12 5.83 6.81
C LEU A 358 -15.04 4.51 6.02
N ILE A 359 -15.98 4.32 5.10
CA ILE A 359 -16.00 3.10 4.26
C ILE A 359 -14.79 3.06 3.34
N ASP A 360 -14.38 4.20 2.75
CA ASP A 360 -13.17 4.28 1.94
C ASP A 360 -11.92 3.93 2.75
N GLN A 361 -11.77 4.49 3.96
CA GLN A 361 -10.68 4.15 4.87
C GLN A 361 -10.65 2.66 5.18
N ILE A 362 -11.76 2.08 5.67
CA ILE A 362 -11.83 0.67 6.05
C ILE A 362 -11.53 -0.24 4.85
N THR A 363 -12.08 0.08 3.67
CA THR A 363 -11.88 -0.71 2.45
C THR A 363 -10.42 -0.67 2.02
N TYR A 364 -9.79 0.51 2.00
CA TYR A 364 -8.38 0.67 1.65
C TYR A 364 -7.48 -0.04 2.66
N ASP A 365 -7.67 0.22 3.95
CA ASP A 365 -6.85 -0.37 5.00
C ASP A 365 -6.98 -1.90 5.03
N TRP A 366 -8.18 -2.45 4.78
CA TRP A 366 -8.41 -3.89 4.69
C TRP A 366 -7.74 -4.52 3.47
N TYR A 367 -7.87 -3.88 2.31
CA TYR A 367 -7.25 -4.35 1.06
C TYR A 367 -5.72 -4.36 1.14
N THR A 368 -5.14 -3.44 1.90
CA THR A 368 -3.69 -3.32 2.10
C THR A 368 -3.16 -4.09 3.32
N SER A 369 -4.02 -4.88 3.97
CA SER A 369 -3.70 -5.67 5.18
C SER A 369 -3.72 -7.17 4.87
N PHE A 370 -2.56 -7.81 4.99
CA PHE A 370 -2.36 -9.21 4.63
C PHE A 370 -2.24 -10.15 5.85
N GLU A 371 -1.97 -9.60 7.03
CA GLU A 371 -1.78 -10.35 8.26
C GLU A 371 -2.90 -10.11 9.28
N LEU A 372 -3.16 -11.09 10.14
CA LEU A 372 -4.19 -11.00 11.18
C LEU A 372 -4.02 -9.75 12.05
N ILE A 373 -2.79 -9.43 12.45
CA ILE A 373 -2.51 -8.27 13.29
C ILE A 373 -2.82 -6.95 12.58
N GLN A 374 -2.53 -6.85 11.29
CA GLN A 374 -2.89 -5.70 10.46
C GLN A 374 -4.42 -5.56 10.36
N ARG A 375 -5.14 -6.66 10.15
CA ARG A 375 -6.62 -6.68 10.11
C ARG A 375 -7.24 -6.28 11.46
N ILE A 376 -6.65 -6.69 12.57
CA ILE A 376 -7.07 -6.25 13.92
C ILE A 376 -6.87 -4.72 14.04
N GLN A 377 -5.77 -4.18 13.56
CA GLN A 377 -5.53 -2.73 13.54
C GLN A 377 -6.58 -1.99 12.69
N VAL A 378 -6.94 -2.51 11.53
CA VAL A 378 -8.01 -1.94 10.70
C VAL A 378 -9.33 -1.86 11.46
N VAL A 379 -9.73 -2.95 12.12
CA VAL A 379 -10.95 -2.97 12.94
C VAL A 379 -10.88 -1.96 14.08
N PHE A 380 -9.74 -1.86 14.75
CA PHE A 380 -9.55 -0.91 15.85
C PHE A 380 -9.61 0.54 15.37
N VAL A 381 -8.84 0.89 14.33
CA VAL A 381 -8.79 2.27 13.80
C VAL A 381 -10.11 2.64 13.13
N GLY A 382 -10.72 1.72 12.36
CA GLY A 382 -12.06 1.90 11.80
C GLY A 382 -13.12 2.12 12.88
N GLY A 383 -13.04 1.39 14.00
CA GLY A 383 -13.89 1.59 15.17
C GLY A 383 -13.70 2.97 15.81
N LEU A 384 -12.45 3.44 15.95
CA LEU A 384 -12.16 4.82 16.42
C LEU A 384 -12.72 5.87 15.47
N SER A 385 -12.57 5.68 14.16
CA SER A 385 -13.11 6.56 13.12
C SER A 385 -14.64 6.63 13.19
N PHE A 386 -15.31 5.49 13.35
CA PHE A 386 -16.76 5.44 13.51
C PHE A 386 -17.24 6.13 14.80
N ILE A 387 -16.54 5.93 15.92
CA ILE A 387 -16.83 6.65 17.18
C ILE A 387 -16.66 8.16 16.98
N LEU A 388 -15.59 8.60 16.31
CA LEU A 388 -15.37 10.01 16.02
C LEU A 388 -16.48 10.60 15.13
N GLU A 389 -16.92 9.88 14.11
CA GLU A 389 -18.05 10.26 13.25
C GLU A 389 -19.32 10.49 14.08
N ILE A 390 -19.68 9.55 14.98
CA ILE A 390 -20.85 9.68 15.86
C ILE A 390 -20.72 10.93 16.76
N LEU A 391 -19.54 11.15 17.32
CA LEU A 391 -19.27 12.29 18.20
C LEU A 391 -19.35 13.63 17.44
N LEU A 392 -18.77 13.70 16.25
CA LEU A 392 -18.82 14.88 15.39
C LEU A 392 -20.25 15.19 14.96
N LEU A 393 -21.03 14.17 14.57
CA LEU A 393 -22.45 14.34 14.24
C LEU A 393 -23.23 14.88 15.45
N GLN A 394 -23.05 14.29 16.64
CA GLN A 394 -23.72 14.75 17.85
C GLN A 394 -23.32 16.19 18.22
N HIS A 395 -22.03 16.52 18.07
CA HIS A 395 -21.51 17.84 18.40
C HIS A 395 -22.01 18.91 17.42
N THR A 396 -22.04 18.58 16.13
CA THR A 396 -22.61 19.44 15.07
C THR A 396 -24.12 19.67 15.29
N LEU A 397 -24.85 18.64 15.67
CA LEU A 397 -26.26 18.75 16.00
C LEU A 397 -26.50 19.66 17.23
N ASN A 398 -25.68 19.52 18.25
CA ASN A 398 -25.73 20.37 19.42
C ASN A 398 -25.41 21.84 19.07
N LEU A 399 -24.41 22.09 18.22
CA LEU A 399 -24.06 23.42 17.72
C LEU A 399 -25.26 24.06 17.01
N LEU A 400 -25.83 23.39 16.01
CA LEU A 400 -26.94 23.89 15.19
C LEU A 400 -28.25 24.04 15.99
N SER A 401 -28.36 23.38 17.14
CA SER A 401 -29.50 23.52 18.08
C SER A 401 -29.24 24.55 19.18
N ASN A 402 -28.12 25.27 19.17
CA ASN A 402 -27.69 26.18 20.25
C ASN A 402 -27.62 25.50 21.64
N LYS A 403 -27.21 24.21 21.67
CA LYS A 403 -27.14 23.38 22.89
C LYS A 403 -25.79 22.66 22.99
N LEU A 404 -24.70 23.38 22.71
CA LEU A 404 -23.35 22.81 22.84
C LEU A 404 -23.17 22.21 24.24
N LYS A 405 -22.65 20.98 24.26
CA LYS A 405 -22.35 20.24 25.48
C LYS A 405 -20.85 20.02 25.58
N GLU A 406 -20.25 20.49 26.63
CA GLU A 406 -18.82 20.34 26.96
C GLU A 406 -18.41 18.85 26.96
N THR A 407 -19.23 17.97 27.52
CA THR A 407 -18.95 16.52 27.59
C THR A 407 -18.69 15.88 26.23
N THR A 408 -19.40 16.32 25.18
CA THR A 408 -19.19 15.80 23.82
C THR A 408 -17.82 16.22 23.27
N GLY A 409 -17.42 17.48 23.48
CA GLY A 409 -16.12 17.99 23.09
C GLY A 409 -14.96 17.26 23.80
N ILE A 410 -15.14 16.94 25.09
CA ILE A 410 -14.14 16.15 25.84
C ILE A 410 -13.94 14.76 25.23
N TRP A 411 -15.01 14.07 24.84
CA TRP A 411 -14.89 12.76 24.17
C TRP A 411 -14.26 12.86 22.78
N ILE A 412 -14.63 13.89 22.00
CA ILE A 412 -13.96 14.18 20.71
C ILE A 412 -12.46 14.35 20.93
N ARG A 413 -12.06 15.12 21.94
CA ARG A 413 -10.65 15.34 22.28
C ARG A 413 -9.91 14.04 22.55
N TYR A 414 -10.46 13.11 23.34
CA TYR A 414 -9.78 11.84 23.62
C TYR A 414 -9.57 11.03 22.35
N VAL A 415 -10.62 10.90 21.53
CA VAL A 415 -10.51 10.12 20.27
C VAL A 415 -9.57 10.83 19.30
N PHE A 416 -9.63 12.15 19.21
CA PHE A 416 -8.72 12.95 18.39
C PHE A 416 -7.26 12.79 18.83
N MET A 417 -6.98 12.79 20.12
CA MET A 417 -5.62 12.54 20.64
C MET A 417 -5.12 11.12 20.34
N ALA A 418 -6.00 10.13 20.24
CA ALA A 418 -5.62 8.81 19.76
C ALA A 418 -5.14 8.86 18.29
N PHE A 419 -5.83 9.61 17.42
CA PHE A 419 -5.38 9.82 16.04
C PHE A 419 -4.07 10.60 15.95
N VAL A 420 -3.87 11.59 16.83
CA VAL A 420 -2.59 12.31 16.95
C VAL A 420 -1.46 11.35 17.32
N ALA A 421 -1.69 10.45 18.27
CA ALA A 421 -0.70 9.45 18.67
C ALA A 421 -0.39 8.47 17.52
N ILE A 422 -1.43 8.02 16.78
CA ILE A 422 -1.26 7.19 15.59
C ILE A 422 -0.47 7.95 14.52
N ALA A 423 -0.78 9.23 14.30
CA ALA A 423 -0.07 10.05 13.32
C ALA A 423 1.42 10.23 13.66
N LEU A 424 1.75 10.48 14.93
CA LEU A 424 3.14 10.55 15.39
C LEU A 424 3.87 9.22 15.16
N TYR A 425 3.26 8.11 15.56
CA TYR A 425 3.83 6.78 15.38
C TYR A 425 4.08 6.44 13.92
N LYS A 426 3.05 6.64 13.07
CA LYS A 426 3.15 6.38 11.62
C LYS A 426 4.19 7.29 10.94
N SER A 427 4.26 8.56 11.34
CA SER A 427 5.26 9.49 10.81
C SER A 427 6.68 9.07 11.18
N GLN A 428 6.92 8.66 12.44
CA GLN A 428 8.22 8.14 12.87
C GLN A 428 8.62 6.90 12.07
N SER A 429 7.69 5.96 11.87
CA SER A 429 7.96 4.75 11.09
C SER A 429 8.30 5.06 9.63
N LEU A 430 7.58 6.01 9.01
CA LEU A 430 7.86 6.45 7.63
C LEU A 430 9.24 7.10 7.50
N ALA A 431 9.64 7.91 8.47
CA ALA A 431 10.95 8.56 8.45
C ALA A 431 12.11 7.56 8.57
N MET A 432 11.93 6.46 9.32
CA MET A 432 12.98 5.46 9.56
C MET A 432 13.04 4.34 8.52
N SER A 433 11.91 3.94 7.92
CA SER A 433 11.81 2.73 7.08
C SER A 433 10.99 2.98 5.81
N GLY A 434 10.98 4.19 5.30
CA GLY A 434 10.01 4.71 4.36
C GLY A 434 9.86 3.99 3.01
N ARG A 435 10.90 3.34 2.44
CA ARG A 435 10.90 2.90 1.03
C ARG A 435 9.74 1.97 0.66
N TYR A 436 9.36 1.05 1.55
CA TYR A 436 8.34 0.02 1.29
C TYR A 436 7.03 0.24 2.06
N LEU A 437 7.01 1.15 3.04
CA LEU A 437 5.83 1.41 3.85
C LEU A 437 4.80 2.24 3.09
N SER A 438 3.55 1.79 3.10
CA SER A 438 2.44 2.57 2.56
C SER A 438 2.17 3.82 3.37
N LEU A 439 1.79 4.90 2.68
CA LEU A 439 1.43 6.16 3.31
C LEU A 439 0.01 6.07 3.89
N PRO A 440 -0.17 6.20 5.21
CA PRO A 440 -1.41 5.88 5.91
C PRO A 440 -2.41 7.06 5.90
N TYR A 441 -2.45 7.84 4.83
CA TYR A 441 -3.31 9.03 4.73
C TYR A 441 -4.82 8.74 4.92
N PRO A 442 -5.39 7.55 4.59
CA PRO A 442 -6.81 7.31 4.83
C PRO A 442 -7.20 7.30 6.31
N ILE A 443 -6.28 6.94 7.23
CA ILE A 443 -6.51 6.95 8.68
C ILE A 443 -6.88 8.36 9.18
N THR A 444 -6.42 9.40 8.49
CA THR A 444 -6.68 10.79 8.88
C THR A 444 -7.93 11.39 8.25
N TYR A 445 -8.67 10.69 7.41
CA TYR A 445 -9.85 11.23 6.72
C TYR A 445 -10.88 11.77 7.71
N ILE A 446 -11.31 10.96 8.67
CA ILE A 446 -12.34 11.40 9.62
C ILE A 446 -11.85 12.50 10.55
N PRO A 447 -10.68 12.40 11.23
CA PRO A 447 -10.23 13.47 12.13
C PRO A 447 -9.93 14.78 11.40
N VAL A 448 -9.41 14.77 10.18
CA VAL A 448 -9.05 15.99 9.45
C VAL A 448 -10.27 16.61 8.75
N ILE A 449 -10.97 15.84 7.91
CA ILE A 449 -12.13 16.34 7.16
C ILE A 449 -13.30 16.63 8.11
N GLY A 450 -13.45 15.83 9.17
CA GLY A 450 -14.43 16.06 10.22
C GLY A 450 -14.22 17.37 10.96
N VAL A 451 -12.96 17.70 11.32
CA VAL A 451 -12.61 18.99 11.93
C VAL A 451 -12.86 20.14 10.96
N ILE A 452 -12.38 20.06 9.73
CA ILE A 452 -12.59 21.08 8.71
C ILE A 452 -14.11 21.30 8.46
N GLY A 453 -14.85 20.21 8.29
CA GLY A 453 -16.30 20.25 8.08
C GLY A 453 -17.04 20.90 9.26
N PHE A 454 -16.70 20.52 10.49
CA PHE A 454 -17.25 21.14 11.69
C PHE A 454 -16.94 22.65 11.74
N MET A 455 -15.71 23.06 11.43
CA MET A 455 -15.30 24.48 11.41
C MET A 455 -16.06 25.28 10.35
N LEU A 456 -16.30 24.71 9.17
CA LEU A 456 -17.11 25.33 8.11
C LEU A 456 -18.57 25.50 8.56
N ILE A 457 -19.15 24.48 9.19
CA ILE A 457 -20.53 24.53 9.71
C ILE A 457 -20.62 25.57 10.83
N ARG A 458 -19.63 25.65 11.69
CA ARG A 458 -19.57 26.66 12.76
C ARG A 458 -19.41 28.07 12.19
N TYR A 459 -18.58 28.27 11.19
CA TYR A 459 -18.42 29.54 10.49
C TYR A 459 -19.75 30.01 9.90
N TYR A 460 -20.50 29.11 9.25
CA TYR A 460 -21.86 29.36 8.80
C TYR A 460 -22.79 29.71 9.97
N HIS A 461 -22.82 28.89 11.03
CA HIS A 461 -23.69 29.08 12.19
C HIS A 461 -23.47 30.42 12.90
N ASN A 462 -22.22 30.89 12.96
CA ASN A 462 -21.83 32.18 13.55
C ASN A 462 -21.95 33.37 12.59
N GLY A 463 -22.74 33.27 11.54
CA GLY A 463 -22.98 34.33 10.56
C GLY A 463 -21.75 34.78 9.79
N PHE A 464 -20.86 33.83 9.47
CA PHE A 464 -19.60 34.04 8.72
C PHE A 464 -18.59 34.95 9.44
N ASN A 465 -18.58 34.95 10.76
CA ASN A 465 -17.61 35.69 11.57
C ASN A 465 -16.30 34.90 11.70
N LYS A 466 -15.22 35.40 11.08
CA LYS A 466 -13.89 34.77 11.07
C LYS A 466 -13.25 34.64 12.46
N ALA A 467 -13.46 35.60 13.35
CA ALA A 467 -12.82 35.61 14.68
C ALA A 467 -13.26 34.46 15.56
N THR A 468 -14.49 33.96 15.39
CA THR A 468 -15.03 32.84 16.17
C THR A 468 -14.84 31.48 15.49
N ALA A 469 -14.53 31.43 14.19
CA ALA A 469 -14.43 30.18 13.46
C ALA A 469 -13.15 29.38 13.77
N LEU A 470 -12.09 30.02 14.27
CA LEU A 470 -10.77 29.42 14.52
C LEU A 470 -10.53 29.00 15.98
N GLN A 471 -11.57 28.98 16.83
CA GLN A 471 -11.43 28.53 18.21
C GLN A 471 -11.74 27.03 18.33
N PHE A 472 -10.75 26.19 18.53
CA PHE A 472 -10.92 24.73 18.65
C PHE A 472 -11.47 24.27 20.01
N ASN A 473 -11.59 25.18 21.01
CA ASN A 473 -12.16 24.88 22.33
C ASN A 473 -13.60 24.37 22.22
N ASP A 474 -14.41 24.91 21.31
CA ASP A 474 -15.80 24.47 21.13
C ASP A 474 -15.88 23.07 20.52
N LEU A 475 -14.87 22.62 19.79
CA LEU A 475 -14.75 21.27 19.25
C LEU A 475 -14.23 20.28 20.30
N LEU A 476 -13.12 20.64 20.94
CA LEU A 476 -12.36 19.75 21.83
C LEU A 476 -12.77 19.84 23.31
N GLY A 477 -13.74 20.71 23.64
CA GLY A 477 -14.16 20.99 25.01
C GLY A 477 -13.13 21.80 25.81
N TYR A 478 -13.59 22.47 26.87
CA TYR A 478 -12.73 23.22 27.76
C TYR A 478 -11.99 22.28 28.73
N HIS A 479 -10.91 22.75 29.32
CA HIS A 479 -10.05 21.94 30.19
C HIS A 479 -10.68 21.75 31.57
N VAL A 480 -11.44 20.68 31.81
CA VAL A 480 -11.97 20.28 33.15
C VAL A 480 -11.57 18.85 33.50
N LEU A 481 -10.43 18.37 33.04
CA LEU A 481 -9.98 17.02 33.44
C LEU A 481 -9.06 17.13 34.65
N SER A 482 -9.48 16.50 35.75
CA SER A 482 -8.59 16.37 36.90
C SER A 482 -7.32 15.63 36.45
N THR A 483 -6.16 16.19 36.80
CA THR A 483 -4.83 15.59 36.55
C THR A 483 -4.75 14.12 36.99
N HIS A 484 -5.57 13.70 37.94
CA HIS A 484 -5.63 12.35 38.48
C HIS A 484 -6.29 11.34 37.49
N ARG A 485 -7.39 11.70 36.81
CA ARG A 485 -8.03 10.84 35.79
C ARG A 485 -7.17 10.67 34.56
N MET A 486 -6.51 11.73 34.10
CA MET A 486 -5.55 11.69 33.00
C MET A 486 -4.37 10.75 33.32
N ASN A 487 -3.85 10.81 34.56
CA ASN A 487 -2.79 9.89 34.99
C ASN A 487 -3.23 8.41 34.96
N THR A 488 -4.46 8.10 35.33
CA THR A 488 -4.98 6.74 35.30
C THR A 488 -5.13 6.23 33.87
N ILE A 489 -5.72 7.01 32.97
CA ILE A 489 -5.87 6.66 31.54
C ILE A 489 -4.49 6.45 30.90
N SER A 490 -3.57 7.39 31.11
CA SER A 490 -2.20 7.29 30.60
C SER A 490 -1.50 6.01 31.08
N LYS A 491 -1.65 5.64 32.36
CA LYS A 491 -1.09 4.39 32.90
C LYS A 491 -1.71 3.15 32.24
N VAL A 492 -3.04 3.12 32.10
CA VAL A 492 -3.75 2.00 31.46
C VAL A 492 -3.28 1.84 30.02
N LEU A 493 -3.21 2.93 29.25
CA LEU A 493 -2.71 2.89 27.87
C LEU A 493 -1.26 2.42 27.80
N ALA A 494 -0.39 2.88 28.69
CA ALA A 494 1.00 2.45 28.74
C ALA A 494 1.12 0.94 29.04
N TYR A 495 0.38 0.42 30.03
CA TYR A 495 0.41 -1.01 30.38
C TYR A 495 -0.16 -1.88 29.26
N LEU A 496 -1.27 -1.48 28.65
CA LEU A 496 -1.83 -2.18 27.49
C LEU A 496 -0.86 -2.17 26.32
N GLY A 497 -0.23 -1.02 26.05
CA GLY A 497 0.75 -0.88 24.98
C GLY A 497 1.94 -1.81 25.17
N VAL A 498 2.52 -1.83 26.37
CA VAL A 498 3.64 -2.73 26.70
C VAL A 498 3.22 -4.22 26.57
N ALA A 499 2.04 -4.57 27.07
CA ALA A 499 1.54 -5.95 26.96
C ALA A 499 1.37 -6.37 25.48
N LEU A 500 0.83 -5.51 24.62
CA LEU A 500 0.68 -5.77 23.20
C LEU A 500 2.04 -5.91 22.49
N VAL A 501 3.00 -5.02 22.76
CA VAL A 501 4.37 -5.12 22.20
C VAL A 501 4.99 -6.48 22.54
N ILE A 502 4.83 -6.95 23.78
CA ILE A 502 5.34 -8.24 24.19
C ILE A 502 4.62 -9.39 23.44
N ILE A 503 3.28 -9.35 23.36
CA ILE A 503 2.49 -10.38 22.67
C ILE A 503 2.87 -10.43 21.17
N GLU A 504 2.94 -9.30 20.51
CA GLU A 504 3.31 -9.21 19.09
C GLU A 504 4.74 -9.70 18.87
N GLY A 505 5.69 -9.30 19.73
CA GLY A 505 7.05 -9.80 19.71
C GLY A 505 7.12 -11.33 19.88
N MET A 506 6.30 -11.92 20.76
CA MET A 506 6.23 -13.36 20.93
C MET A 506 5.66 -14.07 19.70
N ILE A 507 4.64 -13.49 19.03
CA ILE A 507 4.08 -14.03 17.79
C ILE A 507 5.14 -14.05 16.68
N VAL A 508 5.88 -12.96 16.51
CA VAL A 508 6.94 -12.86 15.49
C VAL A 508 8.09 -13.83 15.83
N LEU A 509 8.49 -13.94 17.10
CA LEU A 509 9.55 -14.83 17.55
C LEU A 509 9.27 -16.31 17.23
N GLN A 510 8.00 -16.70 17.24
CA GLN A 510 7.57 -18.07 16.93
C GLN A 510 7.36 -18.31 15.43
N SER A 511 7.47 -17.28 14.60
CA SER A 511 7.31 -17.46 13.15
C SER A 511 8.47 -18.26 12.57
N ALA A 512 8.17 -19.15 11.62
CA ALA A 512 9.16 -20.03 10.98
C ALA A 512 10.31 -19.23 10.34
N ASN A 513 10.03 -18.05 9.77
CA ASN A 513 11.03 -17.20 9.14
C ASN A 513 12.11 -16.69 10.11
N TYR A 514 11.69 -16.29 11.34
CA TYR A 514 12.64 -15.83 12.35
C TYR A 514 13.41 -16.99 12.98
N ILE A 515 12.76 -18.18 13.11
CA ILE A 515 13.43 -19.38 13.60
C ILE A 515 14.52 -19.85 12.62
N THR A 516 14.23 -19.81 11.32
CA THR A 516 15.17 -20.24 10.27
C THR A 516 16.20 -19.18 9.91
N GLY A 517 15.81 -17.90 9.89
CA GLY A 517 16.69 -16.78 9.54
C GLY A 517 17.70 -16.43 10.64
N TYR A 518 17.31 -16.57 11.89
CA TYR A 518 18.13 -16.27 13.07
C TYR A 518 18.18 -17.49 14.02
N PRO A 519 19.09 -18.45 13.77
CA PRO A 519 19.20 -19.67 14.60
C PRO A 519 19.59 -19.38 16.05
N ASP A 520 20.45 -18.35 16.28
CA ASP A 520 20.81 -17.94 17.63
C ASP A 520 19.60 -17.29 18.34
N PRO A 521 19.19 -17.80 19.51
CA PRO A 521 18.07 -17.25 20.25
C PRO A 521 18.24 -15.78 20.68
N ILE A 522 19.46 -15.35 21.00
CA ILE A 522 19.74 -13.98 21.45
C ILE A 522 19.64 -13.01 20.25
N GLU A 523 20.28 -13.34 19.14
CA GLU A 523 20.19 -12.58 17.90
C GLU A 523 18.73 -12.50 17.42
N ARG A 524 18.01 -13.61 17.48
CA ARG A 524 16.57 -13.65 17.13
C ARG A 524 15.72 -12.73 17.99
N ILE A 525 15.92 -12.71 19.30
CA ILE A 525 15.18 -11.80 20.20
C ILE A 525 15.50 -10.34 19.86
N TYR A 526 16.77 -10.03 19.60
CA TYR A 526 17.19 -8.69 19.21
C TYR A 526 16.54 -8.24 17.90
N GLU A 527 16.59 -9.07 16.86
CA GLU A 527 15.99 -8.78 15.55
C GLU A 527 14.46 -8.68 15.62
N VAL A 528 13.79 -9.57 16.39
CA VAL A 528 12.36 -9.47 16.63
C VAL A 528 12.01 -8.17 17.31
N PHE A 529 12.80 -7.74 18.30
CA PHE A 529 12.58 -6.47 19.01
C PHE A 529 12.76 -5.26 18.09
N LEU A 530 13.80 -5.25 17.23
CA LEU A 530 14.00 -4.20 16.23
C LEU A 530 12.84 -4.14 15.22
N VAL A 531 12.43 -5.29 14.70
CA VAL A 531 11.27 -5.38 13.79
C VAL A 531 10.02 -4.88 14.48
N THR A 532 9.81 -5.28 15.73
CA THR A 532 8.65 -4.89 16.53
C THR A 532 8.60 -3.36 16.76
N ILE A 533 9.73 -2.71 16.88
CA ILE A 533 9.80 -1.23 17.04
C ILE A 533 9.76 -0.51 15.69
N ASN A 534 10.41 -1.04 14.67
CA ASN A 534 10.60 -0.36 13.38
C ASN A 534 9.44 -0.60 12.40
N TYR A 535 8.75 -1.74 12.49
CA TYR A 535 7.67 -2.05 11.57
C TYR A 535 6.32 -1.59 12.14
N ASN A 536 5.64 -0.84 11.34
CA ASN A 536 4.40 -0.10 11.49
C ASN A 536 3.15 -0.94 11.84
N GLN A 537 3.33 -2.10 12.42
CA GLN A 537 2.25 -3.05 12.68
C GLN A 537 1.80 -3.06 14.15
N LEU A 538 2.43 -2.23 15.00
CA LEU A 538 2.26 -2.33 16.44
C LEU A 538 1.29 -1.31 17.01
N LEU A 539 0.09 -1.77 17.26
CA LEU A 539 -0.89 -1.06 18.07
C LEU A 539 -0.31 -0.72 19.47
N GLY A 540 0.53 -1.60 20.00
CA GLY A 540 1.18 -1.40 21.29
C GLY A 540 2.03 -0.15 21.36
N CYS A 541 2.87 0.15 20.38
CA CYS A 541 3.66 1.39 20.32
C CYS A 541 2.77 2.63 20.19
N ALA A 542 1.69 2.57 19.42
CA ALA A 542 0.74 3.66 19.30
C ALA A 542 0.05 3.97 20.66
N LEU A 543 -0.28 2.95 21.45
CA LEU A 543 -0.84 3.14 22.79
C LEU A 543 0.17 3.72 23.78
N ILE A 544 1.45 3.33 23.71
CA ILE A 544 2.53 3.94 24.53
C ILE A 544 2.68 5.42 24.16
N ILE A 545 2.70 5.75 22.87
CA ILE A 545 2.76 7.14 22.41
C ILE A 545 1.52 7.91 22.86
N ALA A 546 0.32 7.31 22.78
CA ALA A 546 -0.91 7.92 23.30
C ALA A 546 -0.82 8.23 24.78
N ALA A 547 -0.24 7.32 25.59
CA ALA A 547 -0.01 7.52 27.00
C ALA A 547 0.93 8.71 27.29
N LEU A 548 1.94 8.92 26.44
CA LEU A 548 2.87 10.05 26.52
C LEU A 548 2.19 11.35 26.08
N VAL A 549 1.51 11.34 24.95
CA VAL A 549 0.85 12.51 24.34
C VAL A 549 -0.23 13.10 25.26
N ILE A 550 -0.97 12.27 25.99
CA ILE A 550 -1.96 12.73 26.97
C ILE A 550 -1.32 13.56 28.11
N ARG A 551 -0.03 13.35 28.38
CA ARG A 551 0.71 14.07 29.42
C ARG A 551 1.41 15.34 28.93
N LEU A 552 1.66 15.43 27.62
CA LEU A 552 2.34 16.59 27.05
C LEU A 552 1.38 17.77 26.89
N PRO A 553 1.86 19.03 27.03
CA PRO A 553 1.12 20.20 26.59
C PRO A 553 0.77 20.09 25.09
N LEU A 554 -0.45 20.45 24.69
CA LEU A 554 -0.93 20.28 23.32
C LEU A 554 -0.06 21.00 22.29
N ARG A 555 0.48 22.19 22.63
CA ARG A 555 1.42 22.93 21.78
C ARG A 555 2.74 22.18 21.56
N VAL A 556 3.24 21.48 22.58
CA VAL A 556 4.44 20.63 22.43
C VAL A 556 4.14 19.47 21.47
N THR A 557 2.97 18.86 21.61
CA THR A 557 2.52 17.79 20.69
C THR A 557 2.37 18.32 19.25
N ALA A 558 1.84 19.53 19.06
CA ALA A 558 1.77 20.18 17.75
C ALA A 558 3.17 20.41 17.13
N ILE A 559 4.13 20.87 17.93
CA ILE A 559 5.53 21.03 17.47
C ILE A 559 6.11 19.69 17.06
N LEU A 560 5.89 18.62 17.84
CA LEU A 560 6.38 17.28 17.50
C LEU A 560 5.82 16.80 16.16
N LEU A 561 4.52 17.01 15.89
CA LEU A 561 3.92 16.67 14.59
C LEU A 561 4.61 17.41 13.43
N VAL A 562 4.90 18.70 13.59
CA VAL A 562 5.60 19.49 12.55
C VAL A 562 7.05 19.03 12.37
N VAL A 563 7.73 18.70 13.45
CA VAL A 563 9.09 18.14 13.38
C VAL A 563 9.09 16.82 12.63
N MET A 564 8.13 15.91 12.90
CA MET A 564 8.00 14.65 12.18
C MET A 564 7.75 14.85 10.67
N VAL A 565 6.98 15.86 10.28
CA VAL A 565 6.81 16.23 8.87
C VAL A 565 8.15 16.59 8.23
N GLY A 566 8.95 17.41 8.90
CA GLY A 566 10.30 17.77 8.44
C GLY A 566 11.21 16.54 8.31
N GLU A 567 11.18 15.64 9.29
CA GLU A 567 11.96 14.42 9.31
C GLU A 567 11.60 13.48 8.14
N ILE A 568 10.30 13.31 7.84
CA ILE A 568 9.86 12.50 6.69
C ILE A 568 10.37 13.11 5.37
N ILE A 569 10.19 14.41 5.17
CA ILE A 569 10.63 15.07 3.94
C ILE A 569 12.14 14.93 3.74
N ILE A 570 12.90 15.15 4.79
CA ILE A 570 14.37 15.02 4.75
C ILE A 570 14.78 13.56 4.51
N GLY A 571 14.19 12.62 5.24
CA GLY A 571 14.50 11.19 5.11
C GLY A 571 14.22 10.65 3.71
N GLU A 572 13.04 10.95 3.15
CA GLU A 572 12.68 10.57 1.77
C GLU A 572 13.63 11.22 0.74
N SER A 573 13.97 12.50 0.92
CA SER A 573 14.87 13.20 0.00
C SER A 573 16.29 12.64 0.05
N ILE A 574 16.79 12.30 1.24
CA ILE A 574 18.11 11.66 1.40
C ILE A 574 18.10 10.27 0.75
N ALA A 575 17.01 9.52 0.87
CA ALA A 575 16.91 8.20 0.25
C ALA A 575 17.16 8.26 -1.27
N TYR A 576 16.63 9.27 -1.98
CA TYR A 576 16.95 9.49 -3.39
C TYR A 576 18.43 9.83 -3.61
N VAL A 577 18.99 10.73 -2.81
CA VAL A 577 20.36 11.27 -2.98
C VAL A 577 21.44 10.19 -2.90
N ILE A 578 21.20 9.11 -2.19
CA ILE A 578 22.17 8.01 -1.99
C ILE A 578 22.01 6.86 -2.98
N LEU A 579 20.95 6.82 -3.82
CA LEU A 579 20.75 5.77 -4.80
C LEU A 579 21.82 5.82 -5.90
N HIS A 580 22.31 4.64 -6.31
CA HIS A 580 23.47 4.52 -7.20
C HIS A 580 23.22 5.17 -8.57
N ASP A 581 22.11 4.84 -9.21
CA ASP A 581 21.78 5.35 -10.54
C ASP A 581 21.40 6.83 -10.48
N PHE A 582 20.79 7.28 -9.37
CA PHE A 582 20.53 8.69 -9.12
C PHE A 582 21.82 9.52 -8.97
N ILE A 583 22.87 8.94 -8.36
CA ILE A 583 24.22 9.56 -8.31
C ILE A 583 24.78 9.71 -9.72
N SER A 584 24.60 8.70 -10.57
CA SER A 584 25.08 8.71 -11.94
C SER A 584 24.32 9.73 -12.82
N SER A 585 23.00 9.83 -12.67
CA SER A 585 22.14 10.79 -13.38
C SER A 585 22.39 12.24 -12.93
N TYR A 586 22.70 12.45 -11.65
CA TYR A 586 22.93 13.78 -11.06
C TYR A 586 24.28 13.86 -10.36
N PRO A 587 25.42 13.94 -11.10
CA PRO A 587 26.76 14.00 -10.51
C PRO A 587 26.99 15.22 -9.61
N ASN A 588 26.34 16.37 -9.93
CA ASN A 588 26.41 17.57 -9.12
C ASN A 588 25.57 17.42 -7.85
N ILE A 589 26.19 17.50 -6.67
CA ILE A 589 25.57 17.29 -5.37
C ILE A 589 24.39 18.23 -5.11
N PHE A 590 24.47 19.50 -5.49
CA PHE A 590 23.39 20.47 -5.29
C PHE A 590 22.18 20.14 -6.18
N LYS A 591 22.43 19.79 -7.46
CA LYS A 591 21.37 19.34 -8.37
C LYS A 591 20.74 18.04 -7.85
N ARG A 592 21.55 17.12 -7.33
CA ARG A 592 21.09 15.85 -6.77
C ARG A 592 20.19 16.07 -5.55
N ILE A 593 20.57 16.93 -4.62
CA ILE A 593 19.74 17.29 -3.45
C ILE A 593 18.44 17.93 -3.94
N PHE A 594 18.50 18.88 -4.85
CA PHE A 594 17.31 19.52 -5.42
C PHE A 594 16.36 18.51 -6.05
N MET A 595 16.87 17.58 -6.86
CA MET A 595 16.06 16.55 -7.50
C MET A 595 15.50 15.54 -6.47
N GLY A 596 16.24 15.21 -5.41
CA GLY A 596 15.73 14.40 -4.30
C GLY A 596 14.50 15.04 -3.64
N PHE A 597 14.56 16.33 -3.33
CA PHE A 597 13.40 17.09 -2.83
C PHE A 597 12.27 17.16 -3.86
N TYR A 598 12.58 17.36 -5.13
CA TYR A 598 11.59 17.40 -6.19
C TYR A 598 10.77 16.10 -6.26
N TYR A 599 11.43 14.93 -6.35
CA TYR A 599 10.75 13.64 -6.40
C TYR A 599 9.96 13.34 -5.11
N THR A 600 10.48 13.74 -3.96
CA THR A 600 9.77 13.64 -2.67
C THR A 600 8.46 14.43 -2.69
N LEU A 601 8.50 15.69 -3.16
CA LEU A 601 7.33 16.56 -3.20
C LEU A 601 6.39 16.30 -4.38
N CYS A 602 6.81 15.55 -5.40
CA CYS A 602 5.91 15.07 -6.46
C CYS A 602 5.02 13.89 -6.00
N ASN A 603 5.24 13.35 -4.81
CA ASN A 603 4.45 12.26 -4.28
C ASN A 603 3.14 12.76 -3.65
N GLY A 604 2.02 12.61 -4.38
CA GLY A 604 0.70 13.08 -3.94
C GLY A 604 0.19 12.41 -2.66
N GLN A 605 0.45 11.12 -2.47
CA GLN A 605 0.09 10.41 -1.23
C GLN A 605 0.86 10.98 -0.02
N LEU A 606 2.15 11.29 -0.21
CA LEU A 606 2.97 11.92 0.84
C LEU A 606 2.45 13.32 1.17
N LEU A 607 2.10 14.12 0.16
CA LEU A 607 1.54 15.45 0.37
C LEU A 607 0.20 15.39 1.12
N LEU A 608 -0.66 14.42 0.83
CA LEU A 608 -1.89 14.20 1.58
C LEU A 608 -1.61 13.88 3.06
N TRP A 609 -0.64 12.99 3.32
CA TRP A 609 -0.24 12.67 4.69
C TRP A 609 0.31 13.88 5.43
N ILE A 610 1.27 14.59 4.85
CA ILE A 610 1.88 15.81 5.43
C ILE A 610 0.82 16.86 5.72
N SER A 611 -0.06 17.15 4.76
CA SER A 611 -1.15 18.12 4.93
C SER A 611 -2.09 17.72 6.07
N SER A 612 -2.41 16.44 6.17
CA SER A 612 -3.23 15.92 7.26
C SER A 612 -2.57 16.10 8.64
N VAL A 613 -1.29 15.77 8.76
CA VAL A 613 -0.52 15.94 10.00
C VAL A 613 -0.42 17.42 10.38
N ILE A 614 -0.26 18.32 9.42
CA ILE A 614 -0.26 19.77 9.65
C ILE A 614 -1.61 20.25 10.17
N VAL A 615 -2.74 19.78 9.61
CA VAL A 615 -4.09 20.12 10.11
C VAL A 615 -4.26 19.65 11.55
N LEU A 616 -3.80 18.44 11.89
CA LEU A 616 -3.81 17.96 13.28
C LEU A 616 -2.98 18.89 14.20
N ALA A 617 -1.80 19.30 13.75
CA ALA A 617 -0.93 20.21 14.51
C ALA A 617 -1.58 21.59 14.74
N ILE A 618 -2.19 22.18 13.69
CA ILE A 618 -2.90 23.47 13.79
C ILE A 618 -4.06 23.35 14.79
N THR A 619 -4.83 22.27 14.75
CA THR A 619 -5.96 22.03 15.67
C THR A 619 -5.50 22.04 17.14
N LEU A 620 -4.33 21.44 17.42
CA LEU A 620 -3.75 21.44 18.76
C LEU A 620 -3.11 22.76 19.15
N TRP A 621 -2.52 23.48 18.19
CA TRP A 621 -1.85 24.76 18.43
C TRP A 621 -2.83 25.86 18.81
N ASP A 622 -3.94 25.97 18.09
CA ASP A 622 -4.94 27.02 18.30
C ASP A 622 -5.93 26.70 19.44
N TYR A 623 -5.77 25.51 20.06
CA TYR A 623 -6.50 25.20 21.27
C TYR A 623 -5.98 26.07 22.43
N GLN A 624 -6.86 26.91 22.99
CA GLN A 624 -6.52 27.74 24.14
C GLN A 624 -6.83 27.00 25.46
N GLU A 625 -5.80 26.72 26.24
CA GLU A 625 -5.97 26.26 27.61
C GLU A 625 -6.37 27.46 28.50
N ASP A 626 -7.65 27.83 28.48
CA ASP A 626 -8.13 28.89 29.34
C ASP A 626 -8.20 28.42 30.80
N GLN A 627 -7.41 29.06 31.64
CA GLN A 627 -7.44 28.85 33.11
C GLN A 627 -8.73 29.39 33.77
N LYS A 628 -9.58 30.11 33.04
CA LYS A 628 -10.85 30.64 33.51
C LYS A 628 -12.00 30.08 32.68
N ASN A 629 -12.67 29.08 33.25
CA ASN A 629 -13.90 28.51 32.69
C ASN A 629 -14.99 29.58 32.62
N PRO A 630 -15.43 30.07 31.45
CA PRO A 630 -16.52 31.04 31.36
C PRO A 630 -17.86 30.50 31.91
N TYR A 631 -18.02 29.19 32.05
CA TYR A 631 -19.21 28.58 32.66
C TYR A 631 -19.23 28.65 34.18
N CYS A 632 -18.13 28.92 34.88
CA CYS A 632 -18.12 29.23 36.31
C CYS A 632 -18.65 30.63 36.61
N LEU A 633 -18.71 31.53 35.64
CA LEU A 633 -19.24 32.88 35.81
C LEU A 633 -20.78 32.98 35.62
N ILE A 634 -21.43 31.93 35.08
CA ILE A 634 -22.90 31.92 34.89
C ILE A 634 -23.64 31.28 36.06
N ASN A 635 -22.98 30.49 36.89
CA ASN A 635 -23.59 29.85 38.08
C ASN A 635 -23.12 30.46 39.41
N GLY A 636 -22.53 31.63 39.38
CA GLY A 636 -22.17 32.40 40.55
C GLY A 636 -23.29 33.37 40.99
N LYS A 637 -24.44 32.80 41.34
CA LYS A 637 -25.36 33.28 42.36
C LYS A 637 -26.03 32.08 42.99
#